data_788409e221e28e4eb57a9a6f6f18d71b
#
_entry.id   788409e221e28e4eb57a9a6f6f18d71b
#
_cell.length_a   1.000
_cell.length_b   1.000
_cell.length_c   1.000
_cell.angle_alpha   90.00
_cell.angle_beta   90.00
_cell.angle_gamma   90.00
#
_symmetry.space_group_name_H-M   'P 1'
#
loop_
_entity.id
_entity.type
_entity.pdbx_description
1 polymer ?
#
loop_
_entity_poly.entity_id
_entity_poly.type
_entity_poly.pdbx_seq_one_letter_code
_entity_poly.pdbx_strand_id
1 'polypeptide(L)'
;MASSLEEFIHSLDLRTLPRVLEIQSGIYFEGSIYEMFGNECCLSTGEVIKITGLKIKKIIAEICEHVESCESPQPFELPMNFPGLFKIVADKTPYLTMEEITRTIHIGASRLGHPCFYHQKDIKLENLIIKQGEQIVLNSVEELDGEIRVNCGIVRNHQNHSFTLPLSQEGEFYECEDEHIYTLKEIVEWKIPKNRTRTVKLTDFSNKWNSINPFPKDFDGNLILKPVYEIQGVMKFRKDIVRILPSLDVEVKDITDSYDANWFLQLLSAEDLLEMNSKEFPIVAEVIEAPQGNQLLTSILQPGKTIVVHKKFQASRILASEIRSHFPKRHFLIPTSYKGKFKRRPREFPTAYDLEIAKSEKEPLHVVATKAFRPPPGELSSVSVGDQFLVHHSETTEVLCEGIKKLVNVLACEKILKKSYEPALLPLYMEGGFVEVIHDKRQYQISELCKQFRLPFNVKVSVRDLSIQEDILAATPGLQLEEDITDSYLLVSDFANPRECWEIPVGRLNLTVQLVSHMSGDTGSCLVRTLVEEITEEQYYMMRRYESSDLHPPPRPPKHPAAEDKKLTLKTSAKERTAALPKSPKSHHVDISKKIHSNQAGVDSEAPVGCQNDLADVERERINHGASAVADTDVTTEISQNEKHQK
;
A
#
# COMPACT_ATOMS: atom_id res chain seq x y z
N MET A 1 -23.22 12.88 31.42
CA MET A 1 -23.35 11.62 32.17
C MET A 1 -21.99 10.95 32.04
N ALA A 2 -21.45 10.35 33.09
CA ALA A 2 -20.17 9.62 32.97
C ALA A 2 -20.43 8.25 32.34
N SER A 3 -19.49 7.74 31.54
CA SER A 3 -19.49 6.42 30.95
C SER A 3 -18.06 5.88 30.94
N SER A 4 -17.87 4.58 30.77
CA SER A 4 -16.53 4.05 30.56
C SER A 4 -15.95 4.60 29.26
N LEU A 5 -14.61 4.69 29.18
CA LEU A 5 -13.92 5.14 27.97
C LEU A 5 -14.27 4.22 26.78
N GLU A 6 -14.38 2.92 27.00
CA GLU A 6 -14.75 1.93 25.99
C GLU A 6 -16.15 2.19 25.43
N GLU A 7 -17.16 2.38 26.32
CA GLU A 7 -18.53 2.70 25.89
C GLU A 7 -18.59 4.02 25.13
N PHE A 8 -17.86 5.05 25.60
CA PHE A 8 -17.78 6.32 24.92
C PHE A 8 -17.23 6.15 23.49
N ILE A 9 -16.10 5.48 23.35
CA ILE A 9 -15.48 5.26 22.02
C ILE A 9 -16.35 4.39 21.13
N HIS A 10 -17.06 3.39 21.71
CA HIS A 10 -17.98 2.56 20.94
C HIS A 10 -19.13 3.40 20.34
N SER A 11 -19.66 4.34 21.10
CA SER A 11 -20.75 5.24 20.67
C SER A 11 -20.27 6.43 19.82
N LEU A 12 -18.97 6.73 19.80
CA LEU A 12 -18.41 7.91 19.16
C LEU A 12 -18.67 7.95 17.65
N ASP A 13 -19.25 9.02 17.17
CA ASP A 13 -19.29 9.35 15.74
C ASP A 13 -17.99 10.09 15.36
N LEU A 14 -17.18 9.50 14.49
CA LEU A 14 -15.89 10.07 14.10
C LEU A 14 -16.01 11.43 13.41
N ARG A 15 -17.18 11.75 12.84
CA ARG A 15 -17.47 13.05 12.23
C ARG A 15 -17.62 14.17 13.25
N THR A 16 -17.88 13.82 14.52
CA THR A 16 -18.03 14.81 15.61
C THR A 16 -16.71 15.13 16.33
N LEU A 17 -15.61 14.53 15.88
CA LEU A 17 -14.29 14.87 16.41
C LEU A 17 -13.92 16.33 16.03
N PRO A 18 -13.17 17.04 16.88
CA PRO A 18 -12.61 16.58 18.15
C PRO A 18 -13.64 16.59 19.30
N ARG A 19 -13.48 15.66 20.25
CA ARG A 19 -14.28 15.61 21.49
C ARG A 19 -13.39 15.89 22.69
N VAL A 20 -13.92 16.57 23.71
CA VAL A 20 -13.18 16.90 24.92
C VAL A 20 -13.76 16.13 26.09
N LEU A 21 -12.91 15.32 26.73
CA LEU A 21 -13.29 14.45 27.83
C LEU A 21 -12.59 14.89 29.12
N GLU A 22 -13.34 14.86 30.22
CA GLU A 22 -12.82 15.00 31.58
C GLU A 22 -12.79 13.62 32.24
N ILE A 23 -11.66 13.24 32.80
CA ILE A 23 -11.49 11.98 33.54
C ILE A 23 -12.22 12.09 34.87
N GLN A 24 -13.22 11.24 35.09
CA GLN A 24 -14.04 11.24 36.31
C GLN A 24 -13.52 10.31 37.38
N SER A 25 -13.10 9.11 36.98
CA SER A 25 -12.41 8.17 37.84
C SER A 25 -11.31 7.47 37.06
N GLY A 26 -10.16 7.31 37.67
CA GLY A 26 -9.06 6.55 37.13
C GLY A 26 -8.57 5.58 38.20
N ILE A 27 -8.43 4.32 37.84
CA ILE A 27 -7.84 3.31 38.72
C ILE A 27 -6.33 3.39 38.54
N TYR A 28 -5.61 3.69 39.64
CA TYR A 28 -4.15 3.79 39.66
C TYR A 28 -3.46 2.42 39.70
N PHE A 29 -3.98 1.44 38.95
CA PHE A 29 -3.34 0.15 38.74
C PHE A 29 -2.63 0.14 37.37
N GLU A 30 -1.89 -0.93 37.07
CA GLU A 30 -1.19 -1.10 35.77
C GLU A 30 -2.05 -0.81 34.54
N GLY A 31 -3.39 -1.04 34.61
CA GLY A 31 -4.34 -0.74 33.55
C GLY A 31 -4.64 0.74 33.33
N SER A 32 -4.26 1.64 34.25
CA SER A 32 -4.49 3.10 34.13
C SER A 32 -3.33 3.85 33.48
N ILE A 33 -2.28 3.15 33.09
CA ILE A 33 -1.08 3.71 32.46
C ILE A 33 -1.26 3.75 30.96
N TYR A 34 -0.91 4.86 30.34
CA TYR A 34 -0.87 5.01 28.89
C TYR A 34 0.51 5.40 28.41
N GLU A 35 0.82 5.03 27.19
CA GLU A 35 2.09 5.34 26.53
C GLU A 35 2.06 6.75 25.92
N MET A 36 3.05 7.56 26.22
CA MET A 36 3.23 8.88 25.65
C MET A 36 4.69 9.04 25.20
N PHE A 37 4.95 9.01 23.89
CA PHE A 37 6.30 9.07 23.28
C PHE A 37 7.32 8.14 23.96
N GLY A 38 6.90 6.94 24.32
CA GLY A 38 7.72 5.96 25.03
C GLY A 38 7.82 6.17 26.54
N ASN A 39 7.18 7.18 27.12
CA ASN A 39 7.07 7.38 28.56
C ASN A 39 5.69 6.94 29.05
N GLU A 40 5.65 6.32 30.21
CA GLU A 40 4.40 5.93 30.87
C GLU A 40 3.83 7.13 31.64
N CYS A 41 2.56 7.41 31.47
CA CYS A 41 1.82 8.46 32.18
C CYS A 41 0.50 7.89 32.72
N CYS A 42 0.03 8.47 33.84
CA CYS A 42 -1.25 8.12 34.43
C CYS A 42 -2.32 9.15 34.05
N LEU A 43 -3.55 8.68 33.80
CA LEU A 43 -4.73 9.55 33.66
C LEU A 43 -5.32 9.78 35.05
N SER A 44 -5.20 11.02 35.53
CA SER A 44 -5.71 11.40 36.85
C SER A 44 -7.11 11.95 36.78
N THR A 45 -7.90 11.72 37.82
CA THR A 45 -9.23 12.35 37.97
C THR A 45 -9.14 13.87 37.84
N GLY A 46 -10.01 14.46 37.02
CA GLY A 46 -10.02 15.89 36.71
C GLY A 46 -9.08 16.30 35.56
N GLU A 47 -8.29 15.37 35.00
CA GLU A 47 -7.56 15.66 33.77
C GLU A 47 -8.51 15.78 32.59
N VAL A 48 -8.13 16.65 31.63
CA VAL A 48 -8.93 16.95 30.46
C VAL A 48 -8.13 16.58 29.21
N ILE A 49 -8.74 15.78 28.34
CA ILE A 49 -8.15 15.28 27.11
C ILE A 49 -9.02 15.67 25.93
N LYS A 50 -8.43 16.22 24.90
CA LYS A 50 -9.06 16.45 23.60
C LYS A 50 -8.76 15.26 22.69
N ILE A 51 -9.77 14.47 22.39
CA ILE A 51 -9.67 13.33 21.47
C ILE A 51 -9.69 13.89 20.05
N THR A 52 -8.63 13.65 19.30
CA THR A 52 -8.44 14.15 17.93
C THR A 52 -8.61 13.07 16.87
N GLY A 53 -8.48 11.80 17.25
CA GLY A 53 -8.60 10.70 16.31
C GLY A 53 -8.76 9.34 16.97
N LEU A 54 -9.24 8.40 16.17
CA LEU A 54 -9.31 6.98 16.51
C LEU A 54 -8.65 6.23 15.36
N LYS A 55 -7.56 5.51 15.65
CA LYS A 55 -6.82 4.72 14.66
C LYS A 55 -6.85 3.25 15.03
N ILE A 56 -6.67 2.39 14.03
CA ILE A 56 -6.47 0.95 14.28
C ILE A 56 -4.98 0.75 14.56
N LYS A 57 -4.66 0.31 15.78
CA LYS A 57 -3.28 0.03 16.22
C LYS A 57 -2.76 -1.29 15.65
N LYS A 58 -3.62 -2.32 15.69
CA LYS A 58 -3.31 -3.67 15.21
C LYS A 58 -4.56 -4.41 14.80
N ILE A 59 -4.37 -5.46 14.03
CA ILE A 59 -5.43 -6.38 13.60
C ILE A 59 -5.19 -7.74 14.23
N ILE A 60 -6.20 -8.25 14.88
CA ILE A 60 -6.27 -9.65 15.30
C ILE A 60 -7.06 -10.41 14.23
N ALA A 61 -6.46 -11.43 13.67
CA ALA A 61 -7.09 -12.29 12.69
C ALA A 61 -7.52 -13.62 13.32
N GLU A 62 -8.71 -14.06 12.95
CA GLU A 62 -9.24 -15.38 13.29
C GLU A 62 -9.55 -16.13 12.00
N ILE A 63 -9.21 -17.41 11.95
CA ILE A 63 -9.49 -18.26 10.81
C ILE A 63 -10.95 -18.70 10.88
N CYS A 64 -11.71 -18.52 9.79
CA CYS A 64 -13.07 -19.04 9.70
C CYS A 64 -13.04 -20.56 9.60
N GLU A 65 -13.57 -21.25 10.58
CA GLU A 65 -13.63 -22.72 10.56
C GLU A 65 -14.72 -23.21 9.61
N HIS A 66 -14.38 -24.20 8.81
CA HIS A 66 -15.35 -25.00 8.04
C HIS A 66 -15.38 -26.49 8.41
N VAL A 67 -14.65 -26.94 9.43
CA VAL A 67 -14.56 -28.37 9.75
C VAL A 67 -14.52 -28.64 11.25
N GLU A 68 -15.15 -29.74 11.64
CA GLU A 68 -15.23 -30.44 12.92
C GLU A 68 -13.88 -30.79 13.58
N SER A 69 -12.93 -29.87 13.67
CA SER A 69 -11.69 -30.08 14.42
C SER A 69 -11.86 -29.60 15.86
N CYS A 70 -11.45 -30.43 16.80
CA CYS A 70 -11.64 -30.23 18.26
C CYS A 70 -10.91 -29.03 18.88
N GLU A 71 -10.10 -28.29 18.12
CA GLU A 71 -9.38 -27.12 18.63
C GLU A 71 -9.58 -25.96 17.65
N SER A 72 -10.31 -24.93 18.11
CA SER A 72 -10.40 -23.67 17.35
C SER A 72 -9.01 -23.02 17.26
N PRO A 73 -8.57 -22.62 16.04
CA PRO A 73 -7.30 -21.96 15.88
C PRO A 73 -7.26 -20.68 16.72
N GLN A 74 -6.17 -20.52 17.48
CA GLN A 74 -6.01 -19.35 18.33
C GLN A 74 -5.94 -18.07 17.47
N PRO A 75 -6.60 -16.98 17.91
CA PRO A 75 -6.44 -15.68 17.26
C PRO A 75 -4.98 -15.25 17.24
N PHE A 76 -4.54 -14.63 16.15
CA PHE A 76 -3.17 -14.15 16.01
C PHE A 76 -3.14 -12.72 15.49
N GLU A 77 -2.07 -12.00 15.81
CA GLU A 77 -1.84 -10.66 15.29
C GLU A 77 -1.36 -10.73 13.84
N LEU A 78 -2.08 -10.07 12.94
CA LEU A 78 -1.69 -9.94 11.54
C LEU A 78 -0.84 -8.67 11.39
N PRO A 79 0.43 -8.78 10.98
CA PRO A 79 1.28 -7.60 10.83
C PRO A 79 0.69 -6.61 9.82
N MET A 80 0.71 -5.30 10.13
CA MET A 80 0.15 -4.25 9.26
C MET A 80 0.81 -4.19 7.87
N ASN A 81 2.06 -4.63 7.77
CA ASN A 81 2.81 -4.75 6.51
C ASN A 81 2.70 -6.14 5.88
N PHE A 82 1.68 -6.92 6.25
CA PHE A 82 1.47 -8.25 5.68
C PHE A 82 1.27 -8.14 4.16
N PRO A 83 2.12 -8.79 3.34
CA PRO A 83 2.16 -8.58 1.90
C PRO A 83 1.06 -9.31 1.11
N GLY A 84 0.01 -9.84 1.78
CA GLY A 84 -1.12 -10.50 1.15
C GLY A 84 -2.12 -9.57 0.50
N LEU A 85 -2.77 -10.11 -0.52
CA LEU A 85 -3.89 -9.46 -1.18
C LEU A 85 -5.19 -10.15 -0.78
N PHE A 86 -6.19 -9.35 -0.43
CA PHE A 86 -7.45 -9.82 0.12
C PHE A 86 -8.64 -9.34 -0.71
N LYS A 87 -9.64 -10.19 -0.83
CA LYS A 87 -10.99 -9.83 -1.28
C LYS A 87 -11.87 -9.66 -0.05
N ILE A 88 -12.69 -8.60 -0.02
CA ILE A 88 -13.68 -8.40 1.04
C ILE A 88 -14.85 -9.36 0.81
N VAL A 89 -15.33 -9.96 1.91
CA VAL A 89 -16.57 -10.72 1.92
C VAL A 89 -17.65 -9.81 2.51
N ALA A 90 -18.73 -9.61 1.79
CA ALA A 90 -19.82 -8.74 2.21
C ALA A 90 -20.41 -9.20 3.56
N ASP A 91 -20.67 -8.25 4.46
CA ASP A 91 -21.29 -8.53 5.75
C ASP A 91 -22.75 -8.94 5.52
N LYS A 92 -23.12 -10.09 6.05
CA LYS A 92 -24.49 -10.61 5.97
C LYS A 92 -25.44 -9.96 6.98
N THR A 93 -24.89 -9.24 7.96
CA THR A 93 -25.66 -8.53 8.98
C THR A 93 -26.06 -7.16 8.43
N PRO A 94 -27.38 -6.88 8.30
CA PRO A 94 -27.81 -5.59 7.76
C PRO A 94 -27.49 -4.44 8.70
N TYR A 95 -27.41 -3.26 8.13
CA TYR A 95 -27.47 -1.99 8.84
C TYR A 95 -28.93 -1.53 8.88
N LEU A 96 -29.40 -1.05 10.02
CA LEU A 96 -30.83 -0.73 10.21
C LEU A 96 -31.19 0.71 9.88
N THR A 97 -30.19 1.60 9.83
CA THR A 97 -30.39 3.01 9.49
C THR A 97 -29.23 3.55 8.66
N MET A 98 -29.48 4.62 7.91
CA MET A 98 -28.39 5.36 7.26
C MET A 98 -27.42 5.99 8.25
N GLU A 99 -27.90 6.36 9.44
CA GLU A 99 -27.06 6.86 10.53
C GLU A 99 -26.06 5.79 10.99
N GLU A 100 -26.51 4.55 11.18
CA GLU A 100 -25.62 3.42 11.53
C GLU A 100 -24.51 3.22 10.48
N ILE A 101 -24.88 3.25 9.20
CA ILE A 101 -23.89 3.14 8.12
C ILE A 101 -22.87 4.27 8.19
N THR A 102 -23.32 5.53 8.30
CA THR A 102 -22.43 6.69 8.30
C THR A 102 -21.53 6.79 9.53
N ARG A 103 -21.94 6.23 10.65
CA ARG A 103 -21.11 6.12 11.88
C ARG A 103 -20.10 5.00 11.80
N THR A 104 -20.41 3.96 11.03
CA THR A 104 -19.66 2.70 11.01
C THR A 104 -18.67 2.63 9.84
N ILE A 105 -19.05 3.17 8.68
CA ILE A 105 -18.28 3.08 7.44
C ILE A 105 -17.84 4.48 7.02
N HIS A 106 -16.61 4.57 6.53
CA HIS A 106 -16.11 5.80 5.93
C HIS A 106 -16.78 6.04 4.57
N ILE A 107 -17.48 7.16 4.43
CA ILE A 107 -18.12 7.60 3.20
C ILE A 107 -17.42 8.88 2.73
N GLY A 108 -16.87 8.87 1.53
CA GLY A 108 -16.18 10.02 0.95
C GLY A 108 -15.48 9.69 -0.35
N ALA A 109 -14.80 10.67 -0.93
CA ALA A 109 -14.01 10.50 -2.14
C ALA A 109 -12.80 9.59 -1.86
N SER A 110 -13.03 8.30 -1.95
CA SER A 110 -12.01 7.27 -1.79
C SER A 110 -11.46 6.87 -3.16
N ARG A 111 -10.15 6.77 -3.26
CA ARG A 111 -9.49 6.13 -4.41
C ARG A 111 -9.91 4.66 -4.57
N LEU A 112 -10.50 4.06 -3.54
CA LEU A 112 -10.89 2.65 -3.47
C LEU A 112 -12.38 2.42 -3.80
N GLY A 113 -13.04 3.38 -4.44
CA GLY A 113 -14.46 3.34 -4.74
C GLY A 113 -15.35 3.74 -3.56
N HIS A 114 -16.64 3.77 -3.80
CA HIS A 114 -17.64 4.15 -2.82
C HIS A 114 -18.31 2.92 -2.22
N PRO A 115 -18.71 2.95 -0.93
CA PRO A 115 -19.49 1.88 -0.32
C PRO A 115 -20.80 1.66 -1.09
N CYS A 116 -21.16 0.40 -1.30
CA CYS A 116 -22.35 0.00 -2.05
C CYS A 116 -23.23 -0.90 -1.20
N PHE A 117 -24.52 -0.60 -1.16
CA PHE A 117 -25.53 -1.33 -0.42
C PHE A 117 -26.75 -1.62 -1.28
N TYR A 118 -27.54 -2.61 -0.88
CA TYR A 118 -28.87 -2.82 -1.43
C TYR A 118 -29.87 -2.96 -0.28
N HIS A 119 -31.13 -2.66 -0.56
CA HIS A 119 -32.21 -2.69 0.42
C HIS A 119 -33.22 -3.80 0.10
N GLN A 120 -33.76 -4.42 1.13
CA GLN A 120 -34.71 -5.55 0.99
C GLN A 120 -36.14 -5.13 0.60
N LYS A 121 -36.47 -3.84 0.62
CA LYS A 121 -37.80 -3.30 0.28
C LYS A 121 -37.63 -2.09 -0.63
N ASP A 122 -38.71 -1.75 -1.36
CA ASP A 122 -38.72 -0.50 -2.15
C ASP A 122 -38.62 0.73 -1.22
N ILE A 123 -37.71 1.66 -1.54
CA ILE A 123 -37.62 2.97 -0.88
C ILE A 123 -38.31 3.98 -1.78
N LYS A 124 -39.32 4.66 -1.25
CA LYS A 124 -40.10 5.68 -1.97
C LYS A 124 -39.60 7.07 -1.58
N LEU A 125 -39.04 7.79 -2.53
CA LEU A 125 -38.71 9.20 -2.44
C LEU A 125 -39.72 10.01 -3.27
N GLU A 126 -39.77 11.31 -3.09
CA GLU A 126 -40.72 12.19 -3.78
C GLU A 126 -40.74 12.00 -5.32
N ASN A 127 -39.55 11.89 -5.91
CA ASN A 127 -39.37 11.81 -7.38
C ASN A 127 -38.72 10.51 -7.85
N LEU A 128 -38.43 9.56 -6.95
CA LEU A 128 -37.69 8.34 -7.27
C LEU A 128 -38.16 7.17 -6.39
N ILE A 129 -38.38 6.02 -7.01
CA ILE A 129 -38.58 4.77 -6.28
C ILE A 129 -37.37 3.90 -6.50
N ILE A 130 -36.64 3.58 -5.42
CA ILE A 130 -35.52 2.63 -5.43
C ILE A 130 -36.13 1.26 -5.21
N LYS A 131 -35.91 0.34 -6.13
CA LYS A 131 -36.48 -1.00 -6.06
C LYS A 131 -35.69 -1.90 -5.12
N GLN A 132 -36.39 -2.87 -4.56
CA GLN A 132 -35.74 -3.96 -3.80
C GLN A 132 -34.57 -4.53 -4.58
N GLY A 133 -33.40 -4.67 -3.92
CA GLY A 133 -32.19 -5.23 -4.49
C GLY A 133 -31.40 -4.32 -5.42
N GLU A 134 -31.87 -3.09 -5.69
CA GLU A 134 -31.05 -2.12 -6.43
C GLU A 134 -29.83 -1.69 -5.62
N GLN A 135 -28.70 -1.58 -6.29
CA GLN A 135 -27.45 -1.16 -5.68
C GLN A 135 -27.44 0.37 -5.48
N ILE A 136 -27.24 0.78 -4.24
CA ILE A 136 -27.15 2.16 -3.79
C ILE A 136 -25.69 2.45 -3.48
N VAL A 137 -25.06 3.34 -4.23
CA VAL A 137 -23.70 3.78 -4.02
C VAL A 137 -23.73 5.02 -3.13
N LEU A 138 -22.95 5.04 -2.04
CA LEU A 138 -22.87 6.14 -1.09
C LEU A 138 -21.68 7.04 -1.45
N ASN A 139 -21.95 8.25 -1.94
CA ASN A 139 -20.92 9.14 -2.50
C ASN A 139 -20.30 10.07 -1.44
N SER A 140 -21.13 10.78 -0.67
CA SER A 140 -20.71 11.76 0.33
C SER A 140 -21.76 11.92 1.42
N VAL A 141 -21.33 12.49 2.55
CA VAL A 141 -22.23 12.96 3.60
C VAL A 141 -22.19 14.50 3.58
N GLU A 142 -23.33 15.13 3.43
CA GLU A 142 -23.47 16.56 3.23
C GLU A 142 -24.49 17.15 4.21
N GLU A 143 -24.28 18.39 4.62
CA GLU A 143 -25.26 19.16 5.38
C GLU A 143 -26.07 20.03 4.41
N LEU A 144 -27.35 19.76 4.31
CA LEU A 144 -28.30 20.49 3.47
C LEU A 144 -29.41 21.04 4.35
N ASP A 145 -29.60 22.35 4.34
CA ASP A 145 -30.66 23.05 5.10
C ASP A 145 -30.64 22.76 6.62
N GLY A 146 -29.47 22.52 7.20
CA GLY A 146 -29.30 22.18 8.61
C GLY A 146 -29.57 20.71 8.95
N GLU A 147 -29.84 19.86 7.96
CA GLU A 147 -29.95 18.42 8.11
C GLU A 147 -28.78 17.71 7.43
N ILE A 148 -28.21 16.71 8.11
CA ILE A 148 -27.18 15.85 7.52
C ILE A 148 -27.85 14.79 6.66
N ARG A 149 -27.45 14.72 5.40
CA ARG A 149 -27.95 13.77 4.42
C ARG A 149 -26.81 13.04 3.71
N VAL A 150 -27.10 11.84 3.21
CA VAL A 150 -26.16 11.05 2.42
C VAL A 150 -26.49 11.20 0.95
N ASN A 151 -25.53 11.69 0.19
CA ASN A 151 -25.64 11.75 -1.29
C ASN A 151 -25.38 10.35 -1.84
N CYS A 152 -26.37 9.82 -2.55
CA CYS A 152 -26.39 8.47 -3.06
C CYS A 152 -26.52 8.47 -4.59
N GLY A 153 -26.09 7.38 -5.21
CA GLY A 153 -26.25 7.13 -6.63
C GLY A 153 -26.81 5.75 -6.91
N ILE A 154 -27.62 5.62 -7.96
CA ILE A 154 -28.01 4.34 -8.56
C ILE A 154 -27.78 4.38 -10.06
N VAL A 155 -27.45 3.23 -10.65
CA VAL A 155 -27.24 3.09 -12.09
C VAL A 155 -28.43 2.38 -12.71
N ARG A 156 -29.15 3.05 -13.62
CA ARG A 156 -30.25 2.47 -14.43
C ARG A 156 -30.01 2.74 -15.89
N ASN A 157 -30.10 1.74 -16.72
CA ASN A 157 -29.94 1.88 -18.18
C ASN A 157 -28.67 2.66 -18.60
N HIS A 158 -27.54 2.40 -17.92
CA HIS A 158 -26.27 3.12 -18.10
C HIS A 158 -26.31 4.63 -17.76
N GLN A 159 -27.30 5.09 -17.03
CA GLN A 159 -27.40 6.45 -16.53
C GLN A 159 -27.31 6.46 -15.01
N ASN A 160 -26.51 7.38 -14.48
CA ASN A 160 -26.39 7.60 -13.05
C ASN A 160 -27.50 8.55 -12.58
N HIS A 161 -28.26 8.11 -11.60
CA HIS A 161 -29.27 8.93 -10.93
C HIS A 161 -28.79 9.23 -9.52
N SER A 162 -28.59 10.51 -9.20
CA SER A 162 -28.21 10.96 -7.88
C SER A 162 -29.43 11.37 -7.07
N PHE A 163 -29.43 11.07 -5.77
CA PHE A 163 -30.47 11.41 -4.82
C PHE A 163 -29.87 11.48 -3.41
N THR A 164 -30.63 12.01 -2.45
CA THR A 164 -30.17 12.10 -1.05
C THR A 164 -31.08 11.29 -0.15
N LEU A 165 -30.47 10.63 0.86
CA LEU A 165 -31.18 9.94 1.94
C LEU A 165 -30.90 10.66 3.25
N PRO A 166 -31.92 10.90 4.12
CA PRO A 166 -31.71 11.43 5.45
C PRO A 166 -31.06 10.37 6.34
N LEU A 167 -30.31 10.77 7.37
CA LEU A 167 -29.71 9.83 8.32
C LEU A 167 -30.77 8.99 9.05
N SER A 168 -31.97 9.54 9.25
CA SER A 168 -33.11 8.83 9.84
C SER A 168 -33.75 7.78 8.94
N GLN A 169 -33.27 7.60 7.70
CA GLN A 169 -33.80 6.56 6.82
C GLN A 169 -33.60 5.18 7.46
N GLU A 170 -34.71 4.57 7.84
CA GLU A 170 -34.76 3.20 8.37
C GLU A 170 -34.84 2.18 7.23
N GLY A 171 -34.30 0.98 7.49
CA GLY A 171 -34.40 -0.15 6.58
C GLY A 171 -33.33 -1.20 6.87
N GLU A 172 -33.37 -2.28 6.10
CA GLU A 172 -32.35 -3.33 6.12
C GLU A 172 -31.43 -3.13 4.91
N PHE A 173 -30.30 -2.50 5.16
CA PHE A 173 -29.27 -2.24 4.16
C PHE A 173 -28.17 -3.30 4.25
N TYR A 174 -28.01 -4.07 3.20
CA TYR A 174 -26.99 -5.10 3.07
C TYR A 174 -25.84 -4.60 2.21
N GLU A 175 -24.62 -4.92 2.62
CA GLU A 175 -23.41 -4.60 1.86
C GLU A 175 -23.39 -5.40 0.55
N CYS A 176 -23.04 -4.74 -0.56
CA CYS A 176 -22.84 -5.40 -1.84
C CYS A 176 -21.50 -6.13 -1.86
N GLU A 177 -21.39 -7.21 -2.63
CA GLU A 177 -20.12 -7.87 -2.92
C GLU A 177 -19.16 -6.89 -3.62
N ASP A 178 -17.92 -6.88 -3.14
CA ASP A 178 -16.84 -6.06 -3.68
C ASP A 178 -15.85 -6.95 -4.45
N GLU A 179 -15.76 -6.77 -5.76
CA GLU A 179 -14.88 -7.58 -6.62
C GLU A 179 -13.41 -7.13 -6.59
N HIS A 180 -13.13 -5.99 -5.95
CA HIS A 180 -11.76 -5.48 -5.86
C HIS A 180 -10.92 -6.31 -4.89
N ILE A 181 -9.63 -6.25 -5.14
CA ILE A 181 -8.62 -6.90 -4.30
C ILE A 181 -7.85 -5.79 -3.57
N TYR A 182 -7.61 -5.96 -2.29
CA TYR A 182 -7.05 -4.96 -1.40
C TYR A 182 -5.80 -5.46 -0.68
N THR A 183 -4.89 -4.55 -0.35
CA THR A 183 -3.85 -4.79 0.66
C THR A 183 -4.45 -4.71 2.06
N LEU A 184 -3.78 -5.29 3.06
CA LEU A 184 -4.24 -5.17 4.45
C LEU A 184 -4.35 -3.71 4.89
N LYS A 185 -3.40 -2.87 4.49
CA LYS A 185 -3.39 -1.44 4.83
C LYS A 185 -4.62 -0.71 4.29
N GLU A 186 -5.00 -0.92 3.04
CA GLU A 186 -6.22 -0.33 2.46
C GLU A 186 -7.48 -0.79 3.18
N ILE A 187 -7.53 -2.08 3.56
CA ILE A 187 -8.65 -2.61 4.36
C ILE A 187 -8.71 -1.88 5.70
N VAL A 188 -7.58 -1.74 6.37
CA VAL A 188 -7.51 -1.10 7.69
C VAL A 188 -7.87 0.39 7.62
N GLU A 189 -7.41 1.10 6.61
CA GLU A 189 -7.67 2.54 6.47
C GLU A 189 -9.10 2.85 6.02
N TRP A 190 -9.70 2.00 5.17
CA TRP A 190 -10.93 2.37 4.46
C TRP A 190 -12.08 1.37 4.53
N LYS A 191 -11.83 0.11 4.87
CA LYS A 191 -12.80 -0.97 4.66
C LYS A 191 -13.19 -1.72 5.93
N ILE A 192 -12.55 -1.46 7.07
CA ILE A 192 -12.97 -2.03 8.36
C ILE A 192 -14.08 -1.16 8.94
N PRO A 193 -15.28 -1.71 9.13
CA PRO A 193 -16.36 -0.98 9.78
C PRO A 193 -16.01 -0.76 11.26
N LYS A 194 -16.26 0.44 11.77
CA LYS A 194 -16.16 0.70 13.21
C LYS A 194 -17.16 -0.20 13.96
N ASN A 195 -16.72 -0.80 15.06
CA ASN A 195 -17.52 -1.68 15.92
C ASN A 195 -18.03 -2.97 15.28
N ARG A 196 -17.54 -3.34 14.10
CA ARG A 196 -17.82 -4.61 13.43
C ARG A 196 -16.53 -5.30 13.04
N THR A 197 -16.58 -6.60 12.88
CA THR A 197 -15.48 -7.38 12.30
C THR A 197 -15.56 -7.33 10.77
N ARG A 198 -14.44 -7.55 10.09
CA ARG A 198 -14.40 -7.63 8.63
C ARG A 198 -13.96 -9.02 8.19
N THR A 199 -14.83 -9.74 7.49
CA THR A 199 -14.45 -10.98 6.85
C THR A 199 -13.75 -10.69 5.53
N VAL A 200 -12.60 -11.33 5.32
CA VAL A 200 -11.80 -11.20 4.10
C VAL A 200 -11.35 -12.57 3.61
N LYS A 201 -11.08 -12.67 2.32
CA LYS A 201 -10.50 -13.86 1.70
C LYS A 201 -9.14 -13.54 1.12
N LEU A 202 -8.10 -14.23 1.58
CA LEU A 202 -6.77 -14.16 1.01
C LEU A 202 -6.78 -14.74 -0.41
N THR A 203 -6.31 -13.98 -1.40
CA THR A 203 -6.41 -14.34 -2.82
C THR A 203 -5.13 -14.96 -3.39
N ASP A 204 -3.99 -14.70 -2.78
CA ASP A 204 -2.70 -15.21 -3.23
C ASP A 204 -2.05 -16.09 -2.16
N PHE A 205 -1.98 -17.37 -2.43
CA PHE A 205 -1.30 -18.40 -1.62
C PHE A 205 0.13 -18.68 -2.13
N SER A 206 0.77 -17.72 -2.79
CA SER A 206 2.08 -17.97 -3.37
C SER A 206 3.10 -18.36 -2.29
N ASN A 207 3.89 -19.41 -2.54
CA ASN A 207 4.94 -19.94 -1.66
C ASN A 207 6.06 -18.95 -1.28
N LYS A 208 5.89 -17.66 -1.59
CA LYS A 208 6.84 -16.57 -1.28
C LYS A 208 6.93 -16.25 0.23
N TRP A 209 6.07 -16.85 1.05
CA TRP A 209 5.84 -16.51 2.46
C TRP A 209 6.48 -17.52 3.43
N ASN A 210 7.35 -18.38 2.96
CA ASN A 210 7.90 -19.51 3.71
C ASN A 210 8.53 -19.19 5.09
N SER A 211 8.79 -17.90 5.39
CA SER A 211 9.34 -17.49 6.68
C SER A 211 8.35 -16.73 7.59
N ILE A 212 7.17 -16.33 7.08
CA ILE A 212 6.20 -15.48 7.80
C ILE A 212 4.77 -16.05 7.73
N ASN A 213 4.60 -17.27 7.23
CA ASN A 213 3.25 -17.81 7.04
C ASN A 213 2.64 -18.27 8.39
N PRO A 214 1.69 -17.53 8.97
CA PRO A 214 1.02 -17.92 10.21
C PRO A 214 -0.10 -18.93 9.98
N PHE A 215 -0.38 -19.32 8.72
CA PHE A 215 -1.56 -20.09 8.38
C PHE A 215 -1.30 -21.60 8.39
N PRO A 216 -2.26 -22.42 8.85
CA PRO A 216 -2.20 -23.88 8.74
C PRO A 216 -2.22 -24.34 7.28
N LYS A 217 -1.81 -25.58 7.03
CA LYS A 217 -1.71 -26.14 5.67
C LYS A 217 -3.05 -26.23 4.94
N ASP A 218 -4.13 -26.38 5.67
CA ASP A 218 -5.50 -26.57 5.16
C ASP A 218 -6.32 -25.26 5.20
N PHE A 219 -5.64 -24.13 5.30
CA PHE A 219 -6.28 -22.82 5.34
C PHE A 219 -6.97 -22.50 4.01
N ASP A 220 -8.27 -22.20 4.06
CA ASP A 220 -9.13 -21.94 2.90
C ASP A 220 -9.08 -20.46 2.40
N GLY A 221 -8.33 -19.63 3.09
CA GLY A 221 -8.16 -18.20 2.79
C GLY A 221 -9.08 -17.27 3.56
N ASN A 222 -10.11 -17.77 4.28
CA ASN A 222 -11.07 -16.93 4.95
C ASN A 222 -10.60 -16.53 6.36
N LEU A 223 -10.57 -15.21 6.61
CA LEU A 223 -10.17 -14.59 7.87
C LEU A 223 -11.23 -13.62 8.36
N ILE A 224 -11.43 -13.59 9.68
CA ILE A 224 -12.18 -12.53 10.37
C ILE A 224 -11.16 -11.58 10.97
N LEU A 225 -11.17 -10.32 10.53
CA LEU A 225 -10.30 -9.26 11.03
C LEU A 225 -11.02 -8.51 12.16
N LYS A 226 -10.39 -8.45 13.33
CA LYS A 226 -10.85 -7.72 14.52
C LYS A 226 -9.91 -6.55 14.76
N PRO A 227 -10.37 -5.30 14.59
CA PRO A 227 -9.52 -4.15 14.83
C PRO A 227 -9.31 -3.91 16.32
N VAL A 228 -8.09 -3.60 16.72
CA VAL A 228 -7.75 -3.05 18.03
C VAL A 228 -7.48 -1.57 17.85
N TYR A 229 -8.32 -0.74 18.44
CA TYR A 229 -8.24 0.70 18.31
C TYR A 229 -7.23 1.34 19.26
N GLU A 230 -6.74 2.50 18.87
CA GLU A 230 -5.94 3.41 19.67
C GLU A 230 -6.53 4.82 19.53
N ILE A 231 -6.82 5.43 20.66
CA ILE A 231 -7.31 6.80 20.74
C ILE A 231 -6.12 7.73 20.64
N GLN A 232 -6.20 8.74 19.78
CA GLN A 232 -5.25 9.83 19.74
C GLN A 232 -5.86 11.05 20.43
N GLY A 233 -5.12 11.63 21.34
CA GLY A 233 -5.59 12.80 22.08
C GLY A 233 -4.47 13.74 22.47
N VAL A 234 -4.84 14.94 22.89
CA VAL A 234 -3.96 15.97 23.39
C VAL A 234 -4.41 16.34 24.79
N MET A 235 -3.50 16.34 25.74
CA MET A 235 -3.81 16.72 27.10
C MET A 235 -3.82 18.25 27.26
N LYS A 236 -4.64 18.72 28.20
CA LYS A 236 -4.74 20.14 28.54
C LYS A 236 -3.37 20.74 28.83
N PHE A 237 -3.03 21.86 28.17
CA PHE A 237 -1.77 22.61 28.30
C PHE A 237 -0.49 21.82 27.98
N ARG A 238 -0.59 20.69 27.31
CA ARG A 238 0.57 19.89 26.87
C ARG A 238 0.67 19.87 25.35
N LYS A 239 1.88 19.76 24.83
CA LYS A 239 2.16 19.60 23.40
C LYS A 239 2.12 18.15 22.95
N ASP A 240 2.18 17.22 23.90
CA ASP A 240 2.35 15.82 23.62
C ASP A 240 1.05 15.18 23.13
N ILE A 241 1.14 14.40 22.07
CA ILE A 241 0.06 13.54 21.61
C ILE A 241 0.09 12.26 22.43
N VAL A 242 -1.02 11.99 23.11
CA VAL A 242 -1.17 10.77 23.90
C VAL A 242 -1.92 9.71 23.09
N ARG A 243 -1.50 8.46 23.26
CA ARG A 243 -2.09 7.29 22.62
C ARG A 243 -2.65 6.38 23.70
N ILE A 244 -3.95 6.18 23.68
CA ILE A 244 -4.69 5.50 24.75
C ILE A 244 -5.46 4.32 24.15
N LEU A 245 -5.41 3.17 24.82
CA LEU A 245 -6.27 2.04 24.45
C LEU A 245 -7.69 2.27 24.98
N PRO A 246 -8.74 2.02 24.18
CA PRO A 246 -10.14 2.12 24.64
C PRO A 246 -10.46 1.23 25.83
N SER A 247 -9.77 0.10 25.97
CA SER A 247 -9.92 -0.86 27.07
C SER A 247 -9.34 -0.39 28.42
N LEU A 248 -8.78 0.83 28.48
CA LEU A 248 -8.33 1.39 29.73
C LEU A 248 -9.50 1.63 30.68
N ASP A 249 -9.40 1.13 31.92
CA ASP A 249 -10.46 1.22 32.92
C ASP A 249 -10.54 2.62 33.56
N VAL A 250 -11.13 3.53 32.81
CA VAL A 250 -11.40 4.92 33.23
C VAL A 250 -12.80 5.33 32.87
N GLU A 251 -13.43 6.11 33.76
CA GLU A 251 -14.68 6.78 33.46
C GLU A 251 -14.41 8.18 32.93
N VAL A 252 -15.16 8.56 31.93
CA VAL A 252 -15.03 9.85 31.25
C VAL A 252 -16.36 10.58 31.18
N LYS A 253 -16.29 11.89 31.18
CA LYS A 253 -17.43 12.78 30.94
C LYS A 253 -17.12 13.64 29.73
N ASP A 254 -18.00 13.61 28.76
CA ASP A 254 -17.92 14.54 27.61
C ASP A 254 -18.25 15.98 28.06
N ILE A 255 -17.31 16.88 27.84
CA ILE A 255 -17.42 18.30 28.16
C ILE A 255 -17.22 19.17 26.92
N THR A 256 -17.37 18.59 25.71
CA THR A 256 -17.10 19.25 24.43
C THR A 256 -17.83 20.59 24.29
N ASP A 257 -19.08 20.69 24.78
CA ASP A 257 -19.88 21.91 24.64
C ASP A 257 -19.50 23.03 25.61
N SER A 258 -18.65 22.75 26.60
CA SER A 258 -18.34 23.68 27.72
C SER A 258 -16.85 23.90 27.96
N TYR A 259 -15.95 23.36 27.11
CA TYR A 259 -14.52 23.56 27.30
C TYR A 259 -14.02 24.89 26.74
N ASP A 260 -12.91 25.38 27.28
CA ASP A 260 -12.20 26.52 26.71
C ASP A 260 -11.21 26.04 25.63
N ALA A 261 -11.39 26.54 24.40
CA ALA A 261 -10.52 26.18 23.26
C ALA A 261 -9.02 26.51 23.52
N ASN A 262 -8.74 27.54 24.34
CA ASN A 262 -7.38 27.93 24.71
C ASN A 262 -6.64 26.90 25.60
N TRP A 263 -7.35 25.89 26.10
CA TRP A 263 -6.70 24.80 26.85
C TRP A 263 -5.86 23.88 25.99
N PHE A 264 -6.08 23.90 24.68
CA PHE A 264 -5.42 22.98 23.75
C PHE A 264 -4.71 23.74 22.64
N LEU A 265 -3.64 23.13 22.19
CA LEU A 265 -2.91 23.60 21.04
C LEU A 265 -3.64 23.20 19.75
N GLN A 266 -3.52 24.02 18.72
CA GLN A 266 -4.06 23.69 17.41
C GLN A 266 -3.05 22.79 16.67
N LEU A 267 -3.28 21.49 16.75
CA LEU A 267 -2.50 20.49 16.04
C LEU A 267 -3.15 20.20 14.68
N LEU A 268 -2.34 20.12 13.65
CA LEU A 268 -2.76 19.84 12.27
C LEU A 268 -1.95 18.67 11.73
N SER A 269 -2.62 17.68 11.17
CA SER A 269 -1.99 16.63 10.37
C SER A 269 -1.61 17.15 8.98
N ALA A 270 -0.85 16.37 8.22
CA ALA A 270 -0.55 16.71 6.83
C ALA A 270 -1.83 16.77 5.98
N GLU A 271 -2.81 15.92 6.26
CA GLU A 271 -4.13 15.90 5.62
C GLU A 271 -4.93 17.16 5.95
N ASP A 272 -4.97 17.58 7.23
CA ASP A 272 -5.62 18.83 7.64
C ASP A 272 -5.03 20.03 6.90
N LEU A 273 -3.70 20.06 6.72
CA LEU A 273 -3.02 21.09 5.94
C LEU A 273 -3.46 21.09 4.47
N LEU A 274 -3.78 19.92 3.89
CA LEU A 274 -4.33 19.86 2.54
C LEU A 274 -5.77 20.40 2.47
N GLU A 275 -6.57 20.23 3.49
CA GLU A 275 -7.95 20.71 3.55
C GLU A 275 -8.04 22.22 3.76
N MET A 276 -7.03 22.83 4.41
CA MET A 276 -6.98 24.27 4.64
C MET A 276 -7.15 25.06 3.34
N ASN A 277 -7.75 26.25 3.43
CA ASN A 277 -7.89 27.14 2.27
C ASN A 277 -6.50 27.61 1.79
N SER A 278 -6.28 27.59 0.46
CA SER A 278 -4.99 28.04 -0.13
C SER A 278 -4.62 29.50 0.21
N LYS A 279 -5.59 30.33 0.61
CA LYS A 279 -5.37 31.72 1.04
C LYS A 279 -4.77 31.84 2.44
N GLU A 280 -4.81 30.78 3.22
CA GLU A 280 -4.27 30.75 4.58
C GLU A 280 -2.75 30.56 4.60
N PHE A 281 -2.18 30.10 3.49
CA PHE A 281 -0.73 29.96 3.33
C PHE A 281 -0.07 31.30 2.91
N PRO A 282 1.21 31.52 3.31
CA PRO A 282 2.07 30.65 4.09
C PRO A 282 1.77 30.68 5.60
N ILE A 283 1.99 29.53 6.27
CA ILE A 283 1.85 29.39 7.72
C ILE A 283 3.19 29.03 8.37
N VAL A 284 3.39 29.46 9.60
CA VAL A 284 4.50 29.04 10.46
C VAL A 284 3.97 27.99 11.42
N ALA A 285 4.64 26.85 11.47
CA ALA A 285 4.24 25.73 12.30
C ALA A 285 5.44 25.09 13.01
N GLU A 286 5.21 24.58 14.23
CA GLU A 286 6.20 23.78 14.96
C GLU A 286 5.90 22.29 14.69
N VAL A 287 6.91 21.51 14.34
CA VAL A 287 6.78 20.07 14.12
C VAL A 287 6.61 19.36 15.46
N ILE A 288 5.52 18.64 15.62
CA ILE A 288 5.21 17.85 16.83
C ILE A 288 5.56 16.39 16.61
N GLU A 289 5.06 15.80 15.51
CA GLU A 289 5.45 14.45 15.08
C GLU A 289 6.08 14.52 13.70
N ALA A 290 7.18 13.78 13.54
CA ALA A 290 7.95 13.73 12.30
C ALA A 290 7.89 12.34 11.66
N PRO A 291 7.98 12.27 10.32
CA PRO A 291 8.04 11.00 9.62
C PRO A 291 9.33 10.23 9.96
N GLN A 292 9.21 8.92 10.11
CA GLN A 292 10.35 8.04 10.32
C GLN A 292 10.90 7.52 8.98
N GLY A 293 12.20 7.33 8.88
CA GLY A 293 12.83 6.53 7.82
C GLY A 293 13.47 7.27 6.65
N ASN A 294 13.22 8.55 6.41
CA ASN A 294 13.89 9.30 5.34
C ASN A 294 14.91 10.29 5.93
N GLN A 295 16.21 9.98 5.83
CA GLN A 295 17.29 10.77 6.45
C GLN A 295 17.32 12.25 6.01
N LEU A 296 16.96 12.56 4.77
CA LEU A 296 16.94 13.94 4.28
C LEU A 296 15.77 14.75 4.83
N LEU A 297 14.59 14.16 4.88
CA LEU A 297 13.41 14.81 5.43
C LEU A 297 13.47 14.89 6.96
N THR A 298 14.06 13.91 7.65
CA THR A 298 14.25 13.94 9.11
C THR A 298 15.13 15.10 9.59
N SER A 299 16.03 15.62 8.75
CA SER A 299 16.83 16.81 9.13
C SER A 299 16.01 18.10 9.17
N ILE A 300 14.93 18.17 8.38
CA ILE A 300 14.07 19.36 8.25
C ILE A 300 12.86 19.24 9.17
N LEU A 301 12.26 18.05 9.21
CA LEU A 301 11.05 17.76 9.97
C LEU A 301 11.39 17.08 11.31
N GLN A 302 12.20 17.72 12.15
CA GLN A 302 12.47 17.21 13.49
C GLN A 302 11.46 17.75 14.49
N PRO A 303 10.98 16.94 15.46
CA PRO A 303 10.13 17.42 16.53
C PRO A 303 10.74 18.63 17.25
N GLY A 304 9.93 19.65 17.52
CA GLY A 304 10.33 20.93 18.10
C GLY A 304 10.92 21.94 17.10
N LYS A 305 11.08 21.59 15.83
CA LYS A 305 11.61 22.49 14.81
C LYS A 305 10.48 23.34 14.21
N THR A 306 10.75 24.64 14.02
CA THR A 306 9.81 25.55 13.37
C THR A 306 10.04 25.52 11.85
N ILE A 307 8.96 25.33 11.11
CA ILE A 307 8.92 25.27 9.65
C ILE A 307 7.96 26.30 9.08
N VAL A 308 8.14 26.63 7.81
CA VAL A 308 7.18 27.40 7.01
C VAL A 308 6.55 26.47 5.99
N VAL A 309 5.23 26.34 6.02
CA VAL A 309 4.47 25.68 4.96
C VAL A 309 4.00 26.76 4.00
N HIS A 310 4.60 26.81 2.81
CA HIS A 310 4.37 27.88 1.84
C HIS A 310 3.08 27.72 1.07
N LYS A 311 2.81 26.48 0.63
CA LYS A 311 1.60 26.15 -0.17
C LYS A 311 1.40 24.64 -0.25
N LYS A 312 0.20 24.26 -0.64
CA LYS A 312 -0.17 22.94 -1.11
C LYS A 312 -0.26 22.91 -2.64
N PHE A 313 0.08 21.80 -3.28
CA PHE A 313 0.01 21.67 -4.74
C PHE A 313 0.01 20.19 -5.16
N GLN A 314 -0.36 19.96 -6.41
CA GLN A 314 -0.25 18.65 -7.03
C GLN A 314 0.99 18.60 -7.93
N ALA A 315 1.72 17.48 -7.90
CA ALA A 315 2.89 17.27 -8.72
C ALA A 315 2.86 15.91 -9.40
N SER A 316 3.28 15.90 -10.68
CA SER A 316 3.45 14.67 -11.44
C SER A 316 4.77 13.99 -11.05
N ARG A 317 4.72 12.67 -10.93
CA ARG A 317 5.83 11.78 -10.62
C ARG A 317 5.79 10.56 -11.54
N ILE A 318 6.94 10.11 -11.98
CA ILE A 318 7.04 8.88 -12.75
C ILE A 318 7.30 7.72 -11.81
N LEU A 319 6.35 6.80 -11.76
CA LEU A 319 6.49 5.54 -11.03
C LEU A 319 7.50 4.65 -11.77
N ALA A 320 8.48 4.14 -11.05
CA ALA A 320 9.53 3.31 -11.61
C ALA A 320 9.87 2.14 -10.67
N SER A 321 10.16 0.98 -11.26
CA SER A 321 10.62 -0.20 -10.55
C SER A 321 12.02 -0.60 -10.99
N GLU A 322 12.84 -1.05 -10.06
CA GLU A 322 14.18 -1.56 -10.35
C GLU A 322 14.11 -2.86 -11.16
N ILE A 323 14.89 -2.95 -12.24
CA ILE A 323 15.02 -4.17 -13.03
C ILE A 323 16.03 -5.09 -12.35
N ARG A 324 15.52 -6.00 -11.54
CA ARG A 324 16.30 -7.06 -10.86
C ARG A 324 15.70 -8.45 -11.12
N SER A 325 16.55 -9.46 -11.12
CA SER A 325 16.14 -10.87 -11.22
C SER A 325 15.67 -11.47 -9.90
N HIS A 326 15.98 -10.83 -8.76
CA HIS A 326 15.66 -11.33 -7.42
C HIS A 326 14.90 -10.29 -6.61
N PHE A 327 13.97 -10.75 -5.75
CA PHE A 327 13.23 -9.93 -4.79
C PHE A 327 14.06 -9.64 -3.53
N PRO A 328 13.79 -8.53 -2.81
CA PRO A 328 12.79 -7.50 -3.09
C PRO A 328 13.25 -6.51 -4.17
N LYS A 329 12.30 -6.02 -4.98
CA LYS A 329 12.51 -4.93 -5.94
C LYS A 329 12.36 -3.59 -5.21
N ARG A 330 13.15 -2.61 -5.63
CA ARG A 330 12.99 -1.23 -5.16
C ARG A 330 12.08 -0.48 -6.11
N HIS A 331 11.24 0.38 -5.56
CA HIS A 331 10.30 1.19 -6.30
C HIS A 331 10.54 2.68 -6.01
N PHE A 332 10.32 3.53 -6.99
CA PHE A 332 10.67 4.95 -6.92
C PHE A 332 9.58 5.82 -7.53
N LEU A 333 9.39 7.01 -6.96
CA LEU A 333 8.69 8.12 -7.58
C LEU A 333 9.72 9.15 -8.04
N ILE A 334 9.87 9.29 -9.34
CA ILE A 334 10.87 10.16 -9.96
C ILE A 334 10.19 11.47 -10.35
N PRO A 335 10.64 12.62 -9.84
CA PRO A 335 10.09 13.92 -10.23
C PRO A 335 10.45 14.24 -11.68
N THR A 336 9.55 14.90 -12.39
CA THR A 336 9.80 15.36 -13.76
C THR A 336 10.94 16.39 -13.85
N SER A 337 11.30 17.01 -12.73
CA SER A 337 12.42 17.95 -12.57
C SER A 337 13.79 17.29 -12.34
N TYR A 338 13.85 15.96 -12.23
CA TYR A 338 15.11 15.22 -12.07
C TYR A 338 16.09 15.57 -13.21
N LYS A 339 17.32 15.98 -12.85
CA LYS A 339 18.33 16.51 -13.80
C LYS A 339 19.29 15.45 -14.34
N GLY A 340 19.26 14.24 -13.78
CA GLY A 340 20.01 13.13 -14.32
C GLY A 340 19.56 12.76 -15.73
N LYS A 341 20.42 12.05 -16.47
CA LYS A 341 20.11 11.59 -17.83
C LYS A 341 20.01 10.09 -17.89
N PHE A 342 19.09 9.63 -18.72
CA PHE A 342 18.79 8.23 -18.94
C PHE A 342 19.17 7.79 -20.35
N LYS A 343 19.53 6.51 -20.50
CA LYS A 343 19.57 5.78 -21.76
C LYS A 343 18.49 4.72 -21.75
N ARG A 344 17.86 4.50 -22.90
CA ARG A 344 16.91 3.40 -23.07
C ARG A 344 17.62 2.05 -22.92
N ARG A 345 16.92 1.06 -22.37
CA ARG A 345 17.34 -0.34 -22.30
C ARG A 345 16.30 -1.22 -22.98
N PRO A 346 16.74 -2.30 -23.63
CA PRO A 346 15.84 -3.27 -24.23
C PRO A 346 14.82 -3.81 -23.22
N ARG A 347 13.58 -3.96 -23.66
CA ARG A 347 12.54 -4.70 -22.96
C ARG A 347 12.60 -6.16 -23.36
N GLU A 348 12.21 -7.04 -22.45
CA GLU A 348 12.05 -8.46 -22.69
C GLU A 348 10.57 -8.80 -22.71
N PHE A 349 10.15 -9.60 -23.67
CA PHE A 349 8.76 -9.98 -23.87
C PHE A 349 8.63 -11.50 -23.86
N PRO A 350 7.93 -12.07 -22.85
CA PRO A 350 7.73 -13.51 -22.73
C PRO A 350 6.83 -14.11 -23.81
N THR A 351 5.88 -13.34 -24.35
CA THR A 351 4.89 -13.82 -25.33
C THR A 351 4.71 -12.85 -26.50
N ALA A 352 4.10 -13.31 -27.59
CA ALA A 352 3.69 -12.43 -28.68
C ALA A 352 2.56 -11.47 -28.25
N TYR A 353 1.80 -11.82 -27.24
CA TYR A 353 0.79 -10.94 -26.65
C TYR A 353 1.43 -9.73 -25.96
N ASP A 354 2.56 -9.92 -25.29
CA ASP A 354 3.30 -8.81 -24.67
C ASP A 354 3.82 -7.82 -25.71
N LEU A 355 4.15 -8.28 -26.93
CA LEU A 355 4.50 -7.40 -28.06
C LEU A 355 3.30 -6.57 -28.50
N GLU A 356 2.10 -7.18 -28.55
CA GLU A 356 0.86 -6.50 -28.92
C GLU A 356 0.55 -5.35 -27.95
N ILE A 357 0.70 -5.58 -26.64
CA ILE A 357 0.50 -4.57 -25.61
C ILE A 357 1.54 -3.45 -25.69
N ALA A 358 2.78 -3.83 -25.99
CA ALA A 358 3.93 -2.90 -25.98
C ALA A 358 4.08 -2.06 -27.25
N LYS A 359 3.36 -2.38 -28.33
CA LYS A 359 3.44 -1.64 -29.58
C LYS A 359 2.92 -0.20 -29.41
N SER A 360 3.47 0.70 -30.19
CA SER A 360 3.07 2.10 -30.19
C SER A 360 2.99 2.62 -31.63
N GLU A 361 2.03 3.47 -31.90
CA GLU A 361 1.92 4.18 -33.19
C GLU A 361 3.09 5.16 -33.42
N LYS A 362 3.72 5.60 -32.33
CA LYS A 362 4.81 6.61 -32.39
C LYS A 362 6.17 6.02 -32.79
N GLU A 363 6.41 4.74 -32.51
CA GLU A 363 7.69 4.08 -32.74
C GLU A 363 7.46 2.62 -33.12
N PRO A 364 7.98 2.15 -34.28
CA PRO A 364 7.92 0.75 -34.67
C PRO A 364 8.65 -0.12 -33.63
N LEU A 365 8.01 -1.17 -33.16
CA LEU A 365 8.61 -2.12 -32.24
C LEU A 365 9.45 -3.13 -33.01
N HIS A 366 10.76 -3.04 -32.89
CA HIS A 366 11.74 -3.97 -33.46
C HIS A 366 12.19 -4.95 -32.39
N VAL A 367 12.08 -6.23 -32.64
CA VAL A 367 12.43 -7.29 -31.69
C VAL A 367 13.25 -8.41 -32.32
N VAL A 368 14.04 -9.11 -31.49
CA VAL A 368 14.76 -10.31 -31.86
C VAL A 368 14.25 -11.49 -31.02
N ALA A 369 13.99 -12.61 -31.67
CA ALA A 369 13.54 -13.83 -31.00
C ALA A 369 14.70 -14.50 -30.25
N THR A 370 14.47 -14.87 -29.00
CA THR A 370 15.43 -15.60 -28.15
C THR A 370 15.06 -17.06 -27.98
N LYS A 371 13.85 -17.46 -28.39
CA LYS A 371 13.37 -18.85 -28.40
C LYS A 371 12.81 -19.22 -29.78
N ALA A 372 12.96 -20.48 -30.17
CA ALA A 372 12.38 -20.99 -31.40
C ALA A 372 10.92 -21.40 -31.17
N PHE A 373 10.08 -21.19 -32.17
CA PHE A 373 8.68 -21.63 -32.18
C PHE A 373 8.38 -22.32 -33.51
N ARG A 374 7.74 -23.49 -33.44
CA ARG A 374 7.28 -24.26 -34.61
C ARG A 374 5.77 -24.45 -34.53
N PRO A 375 4.99 -23.69 -35.27
CA PRO A 375 3.54 -23.89 -35.32
C PRO A 375 3.17 -25.18 -36.03
N PRO A 376 1.93 -25.67 -35.89
CA PRO A 376 1.35 -26.66 -36.77
C PRO A 376 1.45 -26.23 -38.25
N PRO A 377 1.46 -27.16 -39.21
CA PRO A 377 1.45 -26.81 -40.64
C PRO A 377 0.26 -25.90 -40.97
N GLY A 378 0.51 -24.77 -41.63
CA GLY A 378 -0.52 -23.76 -41.99
C GLY A 378 0.08 -22.40 -42.24
N GLU A 379 -0.72 -21.36 -42.09
CA GLU A 379 -0.38 -19.95 -42.38
C GLU A 379 0.51 -19.29 -41.31
N LEU A 380 0.66 -19.91 -40.12
CA LEU A 380 1.49 -19.38 -39.07
C LEU A 380 2.99 -19.51 -39.36
N SER A 381 3.73 -18.47 -39.01
CA SER A 381 5.18 -18.43 -39.28
C SER A 381 5.97 -19.15 -38.22
N SER A 382 6.98 -19.91 -38.67
CA SER A 382 8.01 -20.51 -37.78
C SER A 382 9.01 -19.42 -37.38
N VAL A 383 9.47 -19.51 -36.12
CA VAL A 383 10.42 -18.56 -35.54
C VAL A 383 11.69 -19.33 -35.14
N SER A 384 12.83 -18.83 -35.53
CA SER A 384 14.15 -19.33 -35.11
C SER A 384 14.80 -18.31 -34.17
N VAL A 385 15.69 -18.80 -33.29
CA VAL A 385 16.48 -17.94 -32.44
C VAL A 385 17.32 -16.98 -33.30
N GLY A 386 17.25 -15.68 -33.01
CA GLY A 386 17.93 -14.64 -33.78
C GLY A 386 17.10 -14.02 -34.91
N ASP A 387 15.93 -14.58 -35.23
CA ASP A 387 15.01 -13.93 -36.16
C ASP A 387 14.58 -12.56 -35.63
N GLN A 388 14.55 -11.57 -36.52
CA GLN A 388 14.18 -10.20 -36.18
C GLN A 388 12.86 -9.83 -36.83
N PHE A 389 12.01 -9.13 -36.08
CA PHE A 389 10.67 -8.75 -36.49
C PHE A 389 10.38 -7.27 -36.25
N LEU A 390 9.70 -6.65 -37.21
CA LEU A 390 8.98 -5.39 -37.00
C LEU A 390 7.51 -5.73 -36.70
N VAL A 391 7.04 -5.27 -35.58
CA VAL A 391 5.67 -5.56 -35.10
C VAL A 391 4.71 -4.52 -35.65
N HIS A 392 3.57 -4.96 -36.23
CA HIS A 392 2.56 -4.08 -36.81
C HIS A 392 1.25 -4.10 -36.03
N HIS A 393 0.28 -4.94 -36.44
CA HIS A 393 -1.06 -4.97 -35.87
C HIS A 393 -1.51 -6.40 -35.58
N SER A 394 -2.49 -6.52 -34.72
CA SER A 394 -3.15 -7.79 -34.48
C SER A 394 -4.32 -8.00 -35.44
N GLU A 395 -4.50 -9.24 -35.88
CA GLU A 395 -5.60 -9.66 -36.73
C GLU A 395 -6.06 -11.07 -36.35
N THR A 396 -7.17 -11.52 -36.92
CA THR A 396 -7.68 -12.88 -36.71
C THR A 396 -7.58 -13.65 -38.02
N THR A 397 -6.92 -14.81 -37.99
CA THR A 397 -6.77 -15.67 -39.16
C THR A 397 -7.32 -17.08 -38.90
N GLU A 398 -7.71 -17.77 -39.98
CA GLU A 398 -8.12 -19.17 -39.90
C GLU A 398 -6.89 -20.09 -39.97
N VAL A 399 -6.70 -20.95 -38.97
CA VAL A 399 -5.60 -21.90 -38.91
C VAL A 399 -6.15 -23.32 -38.94
N LEU A 400 -5.60 -24.18 -39.78
CA LEU A 400 -5.99 -25.55 -39.86
C LEU A 400 -5.25 -26.36 -38.76
N CYS A 401 -5.95 -26.64 -37.66
CA CYS A 401 -5.45 -27.50 -36.59
C CYS A 401 -6.10 -28.86 -36.71
N GLU A 402 -5.29 -29.89 -37.05
CA GLU A 402 -5.76 -31.29 -37.15
C GLU A 402 -6.98 -31.50 -38.09
N GLY A 403 -7.01 -30.77 -39.20
CA GLY A 403 -8.12 -30.82 -40.15
C GLY A 403 -9.36 -30.00 -39.81
N ILE A 404 -9.36 -29.27 -38.70
CA ILE A 404 -10.43 -28.38 -38.29
C ILE A 404 -9.95 -26.94 -38.40
N LYS A 405 -10.73 -26.10 -39.10
CA LYS A 405 -10.47 -24.66 -39.16
C LYS A 405 -10.79 -24.03 -37.82
N LYS A 406 -9.83 -23.31 -37.24
CA LYS A 406 -9.96 -22.55 -35.99
C LYS A 406 -9.55 -21.09 -36.23
N LEU A 407 -10.31 -20.17 -35.68
CA LEU A 407 -9.93 -18.77 -35.65
C LEU A 407 -8.88 -18.55 -34.55
N VAL A 408 -7.77 -17.93 -34.92
CA VAL A 408 -6.64 -17.63 -34.04
C VAL A 408 -6.28 -16.16 -34.17
N ASN A 409 -6.11 -15.50 -33.02
CA ASN A 409 -5.59 -14.14 -32.99
C ASN A 409 -4.07 -14.16 -33.20
N VAL A 410 -3.61 -13.43 -34.19
CA VAL A 410 -2.21 -13.35 -34.60
C VAL A 410 -1.71 -11.91 -34.58
N LEU A 411 -0.42 -11.76 -34.45
CA LEU A 411 0.31 -10.51 -34.58
C LEU A 411 0.96 -10.51 -35.96
N ALA A 412 0.52 -9.60 -36.82
CA ALA A 412 1.14 -9.37 -38.11
C ALA A 412 2.48 -8.64 -37.90
N CYS A 413 3.53 -9.23 -38.42
CA CYS A 413 4.89 -8.74 -38.33
C CYS A 413 5.59 -8.81 -39.70
N GLU A 414 6.67 -8.06 -39.85
CA GLU A 414 7.63 -8.24 -40.93
C GLU A 414 8.91 -8.86 -40.38
N LYS A 415 9.24 -10.06 -40.86
CA LYS A 415 10.53 -10.70 -40.57
C LYS A 415 11.63 -10.04 -41.39
N ILE A 416 12.67 -9.56 -40.72
CA ILE A 416 13.79 -8.84 -41.35
C ILE A 416 14.81 -9.87 -41.84
N LEU A 417 15.04 -9.88 -43.13
CA LEU A 417 16.10 -10.63 -43.80
C LEU A 417 17.24 -9.71 -44.21
N LYS A 418 18.36 -10.26 -44.62
CA LYS A 418 19.56 -9.46 -45.00
C LYS A 418 19.30 -8.37 -46.05
N LYS A 419 18.33 -8.55 -46.96
CA LYS A 419 18.01 -7.64 -48.07
C LYS A 419 16.52 -7.46 -48.36
N SER A 420 15.64 -8.06 -47.57
CA SER A 420 14.18 -8.06 -47.80
C SER A 420 13.44 -8.20 -46.49
N TYR A 421 12.13 -7.98 -46.56
CA TYR A 421 11.16 -8.22 -45.49
C TYR A 421 10.21 -9.31 -45.95
N GLU A 422 9.87 -10.22 -45.07
CA GLU A 422 8.86 -11.26 -45.30
C GLU A 422 7.70 -11.07 -44.31
N PRO A 423 6.44 -11.12 -44.78
CA PRO A 423 5.29 -11.13 -43.88
C PRO A 423 5.36 -12.33 -42.94
N ALA A 424 5.06 -12.13 -41.67
CA ALA A 424 5.06 -13.16 -40.65
C ALA A 424 3.85 -13.01 -39.74
N LEU A 425 3.14 -14.12 -39.47
CA LEU A 425 2.00 -14.17 -38.56
C LEU A 425 2.39 -14.96 -37.31
N LEU A 426 2.48 -14.25 -36.18
CA LEU A 426 2.83 -14.82 -34.89
C LEU A 426 1.56 -14.99 -34.04
N PRO A 427 1.18 -16.23 -33.61
CA PRO A 427 -0.01 -16.37 -32.79
C PRO A 427 0.20 -15.71 -31.43
N LEU A 428 -0.80 -14.96 -30.95
CA LEU A 428 -0.69 -14.21 -29.68
C LEU A 428 -0.42 -15.11 -28.47
N TYR A 429 -0.84 -16.39 -28.53
CA TYR A 429 -0.55 -17.38 -27.50
C TYR A 429 0.89 -17.93 -27.54
N MET A 430 1.68 -17.52 -28.50
CA MET A 430 3.04 -18.01 -28.67
C MET A 430 3.88 -17.66 -27.43
N GLU A 431 4.26 -18.68 -26.69
CA GLU A 431 5.30 -18.60 -25.68
C GLU A 431 6.66 -18.57 -26.37
N GLY A 432 7.19 -17.38 -26.52
CA GLY A 432 8.52 -17.15 -27.07
C GLY A 432 9.29 -16.24 -26.15
N GLY A 433 10.54 -16.04 -26.38
CA GLY A 433 11.29 -14.93 -25.79
C GLY A 433 11.57 -13.95 -26.89
N PHE A 434 11.28 -12.68 -26.68
CA PHE A 434 11.67 -11.60 -27.57
C PHE A 434 12.40 -10.54 -26.78
N VAL A 435 13.37 -9.90 -27.41
CA VAL A 435 14.11 -8.77 -26.84
C VAL A 435 14.03 -7.61 -27.82
N GLU A 436 13.69 -6.43 -27.30
CA GLU A 436 13.64 -5.18 -28.07
C GLU A 436 15.01 -4.80 -28.63
N VAL A 437 15.08 -4.38 -29.86
CA VAL A 437 16.29 -3.88 -30.51
C VAL A 437 16.24 -2.34 -30.51
N ILE A 438 17.09 -1.73 -29.71
CA ILE A 438 17.18 -0.28 -29.60
C ILE A 438 18.39 0.22 -30.41
N HIS A 439 18.13 1.03 -31.43
CA HIS A 439 19.17 1.67 -32.23
C HIS A 439 19.61 3.04 -31.68
N ASP A 440 18.78 3.60 -30.77
CA ASP A 440 19.01 4.92 -30.21
C ASP A 440 20.06 4.89 -29.09
N LYS A 441 21.11 5.71 -29.25
CA LYS A 441 22.20 5.88 -28.28
C LYS A 441 22.11 7.20 -27.50
N ARG A 442 21.04 7.98 -27.68
CA ARG A 442 20.88 9.29 -27.08
C ARG A 442 20.69 9.16 -25.56
N GLN A 443 20.94 10.26 -24.89
CA GLN A 443 20.69 10.47 -23.48
C GLN A 443 19.56 11.49 -23.33
N TYR A 444 18.59 11.16 -22.51
CA TYR A 444 17.37 11.93 -22.33
C TYR A 444 17.20 12.37 -20.89
N GLN A 445 16.57 13.52 -20.68
CA GLN A 445 15.95 13.86 -19.41
C GLN A 445 14.65 13.10 -19.25
N ILE A 446 14.18 12.91 -18.00
CA ILE A 446 12.94 12.19 -17.72
C ILE A 446 11.73 12.81 -18.44
N SER A 447 11.64 14.14 -18.45
CA SER A 447 10.57 14.89 -19.12
C SER A 447 10.58 14.74 -20.64
N GLU A 448 11.76 14.55 -21.27
CA GLU A 448 11.88 14.29 -22.69
C GLU A 448 11.42 12.87 -23.03
N LEU A 449 11.84 11.89 -22.20
CA LEU A 449 11.44 10.49 -22.36
C LEU A 449 9.93 10.32 -22.34
N CYS A 450 9.26 10.85 -21.30
CA CYS A 450 7.81 10.70 -21.15
C CYS A 450 7.00 11.40 -22.23
N LYS A 451 7.55 12.47 -22.85
CA LYS A 451 6.91 13.12 -23.99
C LYS A 451 7.08 12.35 -25.30
N GLN A 452 8.23 11.71 -25.48
CA GLN A 452 8.60 11.07 -26.73
C GLN A 452 8.13 9.63 -26.82
N PHE A 453 8.19 8.89 -25.71
CA PHE A 453 7.88 7.47 -25.66
C PHE A 453 6.62 7.21 -24.81
N ARG A 454 5.93 6.12 -25.09
CA ARG A 454 4.80 5.65 -24.30
C ARG A 454 5.29 4.74 -23.18
N LEU A 455 4.89 4.99 -21.96
CA LEU A 455 5.11 4.10 -20.82
C LEU A 455 4.32 2.78 -21.00
N PRO A 456 4.80 1.64 -20.52
CA PRO A 456 6.06 1.43 -19.79
C PRO A 456 7.26 1.16 -20.72
N PHE A 457 8.48 1.54 -20.29
CA PHE A 457 9.72 1.19 -20.98
C PHE A 457 10.93 1.18 -20.04
N ASN A 458 12.02 0.53 -20.47
CA ASN A 458 13.20 0.32 -19.66
C ASN A 458 14.26 1.39 -19.91
N VAL A 459 14.90 1.85 -18.84
CA VAL A 459 15.99 2.83 -18.88
C VAL A 459 17.12 2.46 -17.90
N LYS A 460 18.23 3.14 -18.07
CA LYS A 460 19.33 3.16 -17.10
C LYS A 460 19.81 4.59 -16.94
N VAL A 461 20.10 5.01 -15.72
CA VAL A 461 20.80 6.28 -15.46
C VAL A 461 22.17 6.23 -16.12
N SER A 462 22.44 7.18 -16.99
CA SER A 462 23.71 7.32 -17.71
C SER A 462 24.54 8.49 -17.19
N VAL A 463 23.87 9.50 -16.64
CA VAL A 463 24.47 10.63 -15.93
C VAL A 463 23.66 10.87 -14.68
N ARG A 464 24.31 10.82 -13.53
CA ARG A 464 23.65 11.07 -12.24
C ARG A 464 23.20 12.53 -12.11
N ASP A 465 22.21 12.78 -11.29
CA ASP A 465 21.83 14.14 -10.92
C ASP A 465 22.88 14.74 -9.96
N LEU A 466 23.63 15.73 -10.45
CA LEU A 466 24.67 16.40 -9.68
C LEU A 466 24.12 17.50 -8.74
N SER A 467 22.83 17.80 -8.81
CA SER A 467 22.21 18.78 -7.92
C SER A 467 21.82 18.21 -6.57
N ILE A 468 21.85 16.87 -6.42
CA ILE A 468 21.60 16.13 -5.18
C ILE A 468 22.87 15.43 -4.72
N GLN A 469 23.04 15.31 -3.40
CA GLN A 469 24.26 14.76 -2.82
C GLN A 469 24.35 13.25 -3.07
N GLU A 470 23.27 12.51 -2.85
CA GLU A 470 23.16 11.10 -3.16
C GLU A 470 22.05 10.87 -4.16
N ASP A 471 22.42 10.37 -5.33
CA ASP A 471 21.48 9.97 -6.37
C ASP A 471 21.20 8.47 -6.27
N ILE A 472 20.12 8.13 -5.59
CA ILE A 472 19.72 6.73 -5.36
C ILE A 472 19.43 5.96 -6.65
N LEU A 473 19.02 6.66 -7.73
CA LEU A 473 18.76 6.03 -9.02
C LEU A 473 20.05 5.63 -9.75
N ALA A 474 21.15 6.38 -9.54
CA ALA A 474 22.43 6.09 -10.19
C ALA A 474 23.02 4.73 -9.74
N ALA A 475 22.66 4.27 -8.55
CA ALA A 475 23.08 2.96 -8.02
C ALA A 475 22.25 1.78 -8.56
N THR A 476 21.15 2.05 -9.29
CA THR A 476 20.29 0.97 -9.82
C THR A 476 20.86 0.36 -11.10
N PRO A 477 20.74 -0.95 -11.31
CA PRO A 477 21.19 -1.62 -12.55
C PRO A 477 20.37 -1.20 -13.77
N GLY A 478 19.12 -0.81 -13.57
CA GLY A 478 18.15 -0.33 -14.54
C GLY A 478 16.80 -0.12 -13.89
N LEU A 479 15.95 0.62 -14.57
CA LEU A 479 14.61 0.99 -14.12
C LEU A 479 13.61 0.70 -15.24
N GLN A 480 12.47 0.16 -14.87
CA GLN A 480 11.27 0.18 -15.69
C GLN A 480 10.48 1.41 -15.28
N LEU A 481 10.33 2.37 -16.18
CA LEU A 481 9.40 3.50 -16.01
C LEU A 481 8.01 3.01 -16.37
N GLU A 482 7.05 3.16 -15.47
CA GLU A 482 5.77 2.45 -15.58
C GLU A 482 4.60 3.37 -15.89
N GLU A 483 4.48 4.46 -15.12
CA GLU A 483 3.29 5.29 -15.13
C GLU A 483 3.60 6.72 -14.67
N ASP A 484 2.80 7.69 -15.13
CA ASP A 484 2.80 9.08 -14.64
C ASP A 484 1.71 9.25 -13.60
N ILE A 485 2.09 9.47 -12.35
CA ILE A 485 1.19 9.59 -11.21
C ILE A 485 1.16 11.04 -10.73
N THR A 486 -0.02 11.58 -10.52
CA THR A 486 -0.23 12.89 -9.90
C THR A 486 -0.58 12.73 -8.42
N ASP A 487 0.15 13.39 -7.53
CA ASP A 487 -0.04 13.29 -6.09
C ASP A 487 0.08 14.66 -5.41
N SER A 488 -0.39 14.74 -4.16
CA SER A 488 -0.47 15.97 -3.37
C SER A 488 0.78 16.19 -2.52
N TYR A 489 1.28 17.41 -2.55
CA TYR A 489 2.50 17.82 -1.84
C TYR A 489 2.30 19.13 -1.10
N LEU A 490 3.06 19.29 0.00
CA LEU A 490 3.29 20.56 0.68
C LEU A 490 4.66 21.09 0.31
N LEU A 491 4.77 22.38 0.05
CA LEU A 491 6.05 23.07 -0.10
C LEU A 491 6.46 23.61 1.27
N VAL A 492 7.54 23.09 1.83
CA VAL A 492 7.97 23.37 3.20
C VAL A 492 9.41 23.84 3.22
N SER A 493 9.73 24.80 4.08
CA SER A 493 11.12 25.22 4.37
C SER A 493 11.37 25.27 5.87
N ASP A 494 12.64 25.29 6.26
CA ASP A 494 13.05 25.69 7.59
C ASP A 494 12.71 27.16 7.82
N PHE A 495 12.18 27.50 8.99
CA PHE A 495 11.87 28.89 9.35
C PHE A 495 13.12 29.79 9.32
N ALA A 496 14.27 29.25 9.70
CA ALA A 496 15.55 29.97 9.66
C ALA A 496 16.08 30.19 8.23
N ASN A 497 15.66 29.32 7.25
CA ASN A 497 16.08 29.44 5.85
C ASN A 497 14.88 29.28 4.90
N PRO A 498 13.98 30.24 4.78
CA PRO A 498 12.76 30.11 3.99
C PRO A 498 13.00 30.11 2.46
N ARG A 499 14.25 30.34 2.01
CA ARG A 499 14.60 30.35 0.59
C ARG A 499 14.88 28.96 0.03
N GLU A 500 15.10 27.96 0.87
CA GLU A 500 15.32 26.58 0.46
C GLU A 500 14.12 25.74 0.85
N CYS A 501 13.37 25.28 -0.13
CA CYS A 501 12.11 24.58 0.07
C CYS A 501 12.21 23.14 -0.40
N TRP A 502 11.47 22.25 0.29
CA TRP A 502 11.33 20.83 -0.04
C TRP A 502 9.88 20.48 -0.32
N GLU A 503 9.68 19.54 -1.21
CA GLU A 503 8.38 18.96 -1.51
C GLU A 503 8.13 17.78 -0.58
N ILE A 504 7.10 17.88 0.26
CA ILE A 504 6.73 16.88 1.26
C ILE A 504 5.47 16.16 0.78
N PRO A 505 5.50 14.83 0.54
CA PRO A 505 4.33 14.08 0.13
C PRO A 505 3.36 13.90 1.29
N VAL A 506 2.09 14.25 1.11
CA VAL A 506 1.11 14.23 2.21
C VAL A 506 0.68 12.82 2.57
N GLY A 507 0.26 12.02 1.60
CA GLY A 507 -0.33 10.70 1.87
C GLY A 507 0.66 9.60 2.26
N ARG A 508 1.97 9.90 2.41
CA ARG A 508 3.01 8.90 2.67
C ARG A 508 3.87 9.20 3.90
N LEU A 509 3.64 10.31 4.57
CA LEU A 509 4.41 10.71 5.73
C LEU A 509 3.49 11.08 6.89
N ASN A 510 3.75 10.53 8.06
CA ASN A 510 3.10 10.96 9.29
C ASN A 510 3.76 12.27 9.73
N LEU A 511 3.08 13.38 9.52
CA LEU A 511 3.51 14.70 9.96
C LEU A 511 2.37 15.35 10.75
N THR A 512 2.66 15.74 11.98
CA THR A 512 1.76 16.56 12.79
C THR A 512 2.49 17.83 13.20
N VAL A 513 1.86 18.96 12.98
CA VAL A 513 2.41 20.26 13.30
C VAL A 513 1.46 21.05 14.22
N GLN A 514 2.03 21.94 15.04
CA GLN A 514 1.28 22.96 15.77
C GLN A 514 1.31 24.26 14.98
N LEU A 515 0.15 24.84 14.69
CA LEU A 515 0.08 26.17 14.10
C LEU A 515 0.61 27.21 15.08
N VAL A 516 1.61 27.98 14.64
CA VAL A 516 2.18 29.08 15.44
C VAL A 516 1.63 30.42 14.99
N SER A 517 1.65 30.70 13.69
CA SER A 517 1.15 31.96 13.12
C SER A 517 0.94 31.85 11.61
N HIS A 518 0.19 32.80 11.06
CA HIS A 518 0.13 33.04 9.62
C HIS A 518 1.20 34.06 9.23
N MET A 519 1.91 33.81 8.14
CA MET A 519 2.85 34.79 7.59
C MET A 519 2.15 35.75 6.64
N SER A 520 2.31 37.06 6.90
CA SER A 520 1.87 38.10 5.97
C SER A 520 3.04 38.44 5.03
N GLY A 521 2.92 38.14 3.73
CA GLY A 521 3.90 38.57 2.73
C GLY A 521 4.32 37.47 1.76
N ASP A 522 4.78 37.90 0.59
CA ASP A 522 5.37 36.99 -0.40
C ASP A 522 6.76 36.53 0.09
N THR A 523 6.94 35.23 0.22
CA THR A 523 8.21 34.62 0.63
C THR A 523 9.31 34.72 -0.43
N GLY A 524 9.02 35.39 -1.56
CA GLY A 524 9.94 35.56 -2.66
C GLY A 524 10.23 34.27 -3.44
N SER A 525 11.20 34.34 -4.35
CA SER A 525 11.62 33.15 -5.12
C SER A 525 12.38 32.19 -4.21
N CYS A 526 11.85 31.00 -3.98
CA CYS A 526 12.52 29.93 -3.25
C CYS A 526 13.16 28.92 -4.20
N LEU A 527 14.28 28.35 -3.78
CA LEU A 527 14.92 27.21 -4.47
C LEU A 527 14.20 25.93 -4.04
N VAL A 528 13.40 25.37 -4.93
CA VAL A 528 12.69 24.12 -4.65
C VAL A 528 13.64 22.94 -4.88
N ARG A 529 13.83 22.15 -3.84
CA ARG A 529 14.54 20.88 -3.91
C ARG A 529 13.51 19.75 -4.01
N THR A 530 13.54 19.07 -5.11
CA THR A 530 12.69 17.92 -5.39
C THR A 530 13.51 16.66 -5.24
N LEU A 531 13.03 15.71 -4.45
CA LEU A 531 13.71 14.46 -4.17
C LEU A 531 13.10 13.32 -4.97
N VAL A 532 13.93 12.33 -5.31
CA VAL A 532 13.46 11.02 -5.72
C VAL A 532 13.02 10.28 -4.46
N GLU A 533 11.80 9.81 -4.44
CA GLU A 533 11.24 9.06 -3.31
C GLU A 533 11.41 7.56 -3.57
N GLU A 534 12.01 6.84 -2.64
CA GLU A 534 11.93 5.38 -2.60
C GLU A 534 10.67 5.00 -1.82
N ILE A 535 9.80 4.24 -2.45
CA ILE A 535 8.52 3.82 -1.87
C ILE A 535 8.54 2.34 -1.52
N THR A 536 7.73 1.95 -0.55
CA THR A 536 7.58 0.55 -0.15
C THR A 536 6.83 -0.24 -1.23
N GLU A 537 6.99 -1.56 -1.23
CA GLU A 537 6.25 -2.46 -2.13
C GLU A 537 4.73 -2.28 -1.96
N GLU A 538 4.28 -2.05 -0.73
CA GLU A 538 2.89 -1.76 -0.40
C GLU A 538 2.39 -0.47 -1.07
N GLN A 539 3.13 0.64 -0.91
CA GLN A 539 2.80 1.91 -1.55
C GLN A 539 2.81 1.79 -3.08
N TYR A 540 3.73 1.01 -3.64
CA TYR A 540 3.78 0.72 -5.06
C TYR A 540 2.49 0.03 -5.55
N TYR A 541 2.03 -1.03 -4.87
CA TYR A 541 0.80 -1.71 -5.25
C TYR A 541 -0.44 -0.84 -5.07
N MET A 542 -0.48 -0.01 -4.06
CA MET A 542 -1.55 0.96 -3.88
C MET A 542 -1.68 1.92 -5.07
N MET A 543 -0.57 2.36 -5.64
CA MET A 543 -0.55 3.30 -6.78
C MET A 543 -0.90 2.64 -8.10
N ARG A 544 -0.45 1.40 -8.33
CA ARG A 544 -0.63 0.65 -9.59
C ARG A 544 -2.03 0.10 -9.82
N ARG A 545 -2.85 0.04 -8.81
CA ARG A 545 -4.11 -0.71 -8.84
C ARG A 545 -5.14 -0.16 -9.81
N TYR A 546 -5.09 1.10 -10.16
CA TYR A 546 -6.14 1.78 -10.92
C TYR A 546 -6.10 1.56 -12.43
N GLU A 547 -4.97 1.12 -12.99
CA GLU A 547 -4.84 0.90 -14.44
C GLU A 547 -4.93 -0.56 -14.91
N SER A 548 -4.75 -1.54 -14.04
CA SER A 548 -4.67 -2.95 -14.45
C SER A 548 -6.02 -3.61 -14.76
N SER A 549 -7.14 -2.91 -14.63
CA SER A 549 -8.48 -3.45 -14.94
C SER A 549 -8.74 -3.69 -16.44
N ASP A 550 -7.96 -3.07 -17.32
CA ASP A 550 -8.17 -3.17 -18.78
C ASP A 550 -7.27 -4.19 -19.49
N LEU A 551 -6.33 -4.81 -18.78
CA LEU A 551 -5.46 -5.82 -19.35
C LEU A 551 -6.15 -7.19 -19.34
N HIS A 552 -6.68 -7.59 -20.47
CA HIS A 552 -7.17 -8.95 -20.64
C HIS A 552 -6.03 -9.98 -20.58
N PRO A 553 -6.24 -11.16 -19.98
CA PRO A 553 -5.24 -12.20 -19.95
C PRO A 553 -4.87 -12.66 -21.37
N PRO A 554 -3.62 -13.16 -21.59
CA PRO A 554 -3.20 -13.64 -22.90
C PRO A 554 -4.16 -14.68 -23.47
N PRO A 555 -4.43 -14.67 -24.78
CA PRO A 555 -5.26 -15.66 -25.42
C PRO A 555 -4.71 -17.06 -25.20
N ARG A 556 -5.57 -17.99 -24.84
CA ARG A 556 -5.15 -19.40 -24.63
C ARG A 556 -4.86 -20.07 -25.98
N PRO A 557 -3.88 -21.00 -26.04
CA PRO A 557 -3.66 -21.79 -27.23
C PRO A 557 -4.91 -22.60 -27.58
N PRO A 558 -5.17 -22.88 -28.89
CA PRO A 558 -6.26 -23.74 -29.31
C PRO A 558 -6.16 -25.09 -28.60
N LYS A 559 -7.25 -25.55 -27.99
CA LYS A 559 -7.27 -26.88 -27.36
C LYS A 559 -7.03 -27.95 -28.43
N HIS A 560 -6.01 -28.76 -28.26
CA HIS A 560 -5.92 -30.01 -29.00
C HIS A 560 -7.10 -30.90 -28.61
N PRO A 561 -7.80 -31.55 -29.56
CA PRO A 561 -8.75 -32.58 -29.20
C PRO A 561 -7.99 -33.60 -28.33
N ALA A 562 -8.53 -33.86 -27.14
CA ALA A 562 -7.98 -34.93 -26.31
C ALA A 562 -7.88 -36.18 -27.18
N ALA A 563 -6.70 -36.80 -27.23
CA ALA A 563 -6.55 -38.12 -27.85
C ALA A 563 -7.61 -38.98 -27.17
N GLU A 564 -8.66 -39.34 -27.91
CA GLU A 564 -9.60 -40.33 -27.46
C GLU A 564 -8.79 -41.60 -27.22
N ASP A 565 -8.61 -41.93 -25.95
CA ASP A 565 -8.23 -43.29 -25.55
C ASP A 565 -9.24 -44.21 -26.24
N LYS A 566 -8.83 -44.81 -27.34
CA LYS A 566 -9.53 -45.92 -27.95
C LYS A 566 -9.60 -47.02 -26.91
N LYS A 567 -10.60 -47.00 -26.05
CA LYS A 567 -11.08 -48.17 -25.36
C LYS A 567 -11.55 -49.16 -26.43
N LEU A 568 -10.65 -50.03 -26.81
CA LEU A 568 -11.01 -51.29 -27.49
C LEU A 568 -11.95 -52.04 -26.54
N THR A 569 -13.23 -51.92 -26.77
CA THR A 569 -14.25 -52.80 -26.23
C THR A 569 -14.13 -54.15 -26.93
N LEU A 570 -13.28 -54.99 -26.42
CA LEU A 570 -13.33 -56.45 -26.67
C LEU A 570 -14.48 -57.03 -25.85
N LYS A 571 -15.62 -57.20 -26.49
CA LYS A 571 -16.62 -58.17 -26.05
C LYS A 571 -16.02 -59.58 -26.21
N THR A 572 -15.68 -60.24 -25.14
CA THR A 572 -15.52 -61.68 -25.09
C THR A 572 -16.25 -62.26 -23.91
N SER A 573 -17.06 -63.18 -24.26
CA SER A 573 -17.91 -64.06 -23.44
C SER A 573 -17.14 -64.81 -22.36
N ALA A 574 -17.84 -65.02 -21.27
CA ALA A 574 -17.47 -65.84 -20.13
C ALA A 574 -17.04 -67.26 -20.57
N LYS A 575 -15.94 -67.74 -19.98
CA LYS A 575 -15.79 -69.09 -19.50
C LYS A 575 -14.64 -69.17 -18.50
N GLU A 576 -14.93 -69.79 -17.40
CA GLU A 576 -14.11 -70.15 -16.27
C GLU A 576 -12.79 -70.87 -16.68
N ARG A 577 -11.72 -70.57 -15.96
CA ARG A 577 -10.85 -71.63 -15.36
C ARG A 577 -9.79 -70.99 -14.45
N THR A 578 -9.78 -71.49 -13.24
CA THR A 578 -8.76 -71.41 -12.20
C THR A 578 -7.34 -71.71 -12.69
N ALA A 579 -6.34 -70.97 -12.26
CA ALA A 579 -5.09 -71.43 -11.63
C ALA A 579 -4.00 -70.30 -11.53
N ALA A 580 -3.46 -70.23 -10.32
CA ALA A 580 -2.06 -69.99 -9.94
C ALA A 580 -1.35 -68.66 -10.27
N LEU A 581 -1.03 -67.96 -9.21
CA LEU A 581 0.02 -66.92 -9.09
C LEU A 581 1.42 -67.47 -9.50
N PRO A 582 2.27 -66.60 -9.98
CA PRO A 582 3.55 -66.44 -9.29
C PRO A 582 4.01 -65.00 -9.05
N LYS A 583 4.87 -64.95 -8.07
CA LYS A 583 5.44 -63.84 -7.30
C LYS A 583 6.27 -62.85 -8.10
N SER A 584 6.19 -61.57 -7.67
CA SER A 584 7.06 -60.46 -8.04
C SER A 584 8.49 -60.59 -7.49
N PRO A 585 9.51 -59.99 -8.12
CA PRO A 585 10.84 -59.86 -7.52
C PRO A 585 10.99 -58.48 -6.83
N LYS A 586 11.66 -58.54 -5.71
CA LYS A 586 12.00 -57.47 -4.77
C LYS A 586 13.10 -56.56 -5.34
N SER A 587 12.96 -55.28 -5.14
CA SER A 587 14.04 -54.29 -5.24
C SER A 587 14.79 -54.17 -3.91
N HIS A 588 16.11 -54.13 -4.02
CA HIS A 588 17.03 -54.02 -2.88
C HIS A 588 17.08 -52.59 -2.33
N HIS A 589 16.83 -52.47 -1.03
CA HIS A 589 17.25 -51.36 -0.18
C HIS A 589 18.53 -51.75 0.53
N VAL A 590 19.53 -50.88 0.51
CA VAL A 590 20.74 -50.99 1.30
C VAL A 590 20.61 -50.14 2.53
N ASP A 591 20.49 -50.81 3.68
CA ASP A 591 20.57 -50.22 5.02
C ASP A 591 22.03 -50.24 5.49
N ILE A 592 22.51 -49.11 6.00
CA ILE A 592 23.73 -49.09 6.80
C ILE A 592 23.37 -48.51 8.17
N SER A 593 23.05 -49.41 9.08
CA SER A 593 22.99 -49.17 10.51
C SER A 593 24.34 -49.53 11.13
N LYS A 594 24.94 -48.63 11.92
CA LYS A 594 25.94 -49.05 12.93
C LYS A 594 25.44 -48.66 14.33
N LYS A 595 25.19 -49.74 15.08
CA LYS A 595 25.05 -49.83 16.53
C LYS A 595 26.30 -49.31 17.26
N ILE A 596 26.15 -48.71 18.41
CA ILE A 596 26.95 -48.98 19.61
C ILE A 596 26.05 -48.86 20.85
N HIS A 597 26.24 -49.84 21.73
CA HIS A 597 25.55 -50.25 22.93
C HIS A 597 25.45 -49.22 24.07
N SER A 598 24.33 -49.25 24.70
CA SER A 598 23.91 -49.46 26.09
C SER A 598 24.97 -49.40 27.20
N ASN A 599 24.67 -48.68 28.27
CA ASN A 599 24.56 -49.28 29.61
C ASN A 599 23.72 -48.37 30.56
N GLN A 600 22.93 -49.07 31.34
CA GLN A 600 22.04 -48.66 32.41
C GLN A 600 22.79 -48.31 33.68
N ALA A 601 22.23 -47.44 34.48
CA ALA A 601 21.98 -47.41 35.93
C ALA A 601 21.85 -45.94 36.36
N GLY A 602 20.85 -45.46 36.99
CA GLY A 602 20.04 -45.94 38.09
C GLY A 602 20.06 -44.86 39.15
N VAL A 603 18.89 -44.50 39.64
CA VAL A 603 18.63 -44.07 41.05
C VAL A 603 18.71 -42.58 41.39
N ASP A 604 17.53 -42.04 41.66
CA ASP A 604 17.00 -41.20 42.75
C ASP A 604 17.51 -39.76 43.03
N SER A 605 16.49 -38.94 43.11
CA SER A 605 16.04 -38.07 44.21
C SER A 605 16.57 -36.63 44.32
N GLU A 606 15.56 -35.80 44.57
CA GLU A 606 15.54 -34.56 45.37
C GLU A 606 15.99 -33.22 44.75
N ALA A 607 14.99 -32.35 44.64
CA ALA A 607 15.18 -30.91 44.76
C ALA A 607 15.63 -30.49 46.16
N PRO A 608 16.11 -29.31 46.48
CA PRO A 608 15.50 -28.02 46.21
C PRO A 608 16.48 -26.79 46.07
N VAL A 609 15.84 -25.64 45.62
CA VAL A 609 16.05 -24.26 46.09
C VAL A 609 17.45 -23.60 45.95
N GLY A 610 17.41 -22.41 45.36
CA GLY A 610 18.35 -21.35 45.76
C GLY A 610 18.90 -20.44 44.68
N CYS A 611 18.41 -19.26 44.76
CA CYS A 611 18.89 -17.95 44.30
C CYS A 611 20.36 -17.80 43.95
N GLN A 612 20.58 -16.88 43.09
CA GLN A 612 21.50 -15.73 43.10
C GLN A 612 22.41 -15.58 41.88
N ASN A 613 22.16 -14.45 41.26
CA ASN A 613 23.11 -13.45 40.72
C ASN A 613 24.54 -13.93 40.41
N ASP A 614 24.96 -13.64 39.20
CA ASP A 614 26.27 -13.01 39.03
C ASP A 614 26.32 -12.13 37.77
N LEU A 615 26.51 -10.86 38.05
CA LEU A 615 27.02 -9.81 37.21
C LEU A 615 28.50 -10.10 36.90
N ALA A 616 28.92 -9.93 35.69
CA ALA A 616 30.33 -9.74 35.36
C ALA A 616 30.50 -8.43 34.58
N ASP A 617 31.10 -7.50 35.28
CA ASP A 617 31.76 -6.29 34.83
C ASP A 617 32.80 -6.54 33.74
N VAL A 618 32.89 -5.60 32.79
CA VAL A 618 34.15 -5.26 32.12
C VAL A 618 34.27 -3.74 32.04
N GLU A 619 35.02 -3.25 32.93
CA GLU A 619 36.17 -2.31 32.91
C GLU A 619 36.03 -0.97 32.22
N ARG A 620 36.02 0.02 33.12
CA ARG A 620 36.41 1.41 32.89
C ARG A 620 37.93 1.51 32.85
N GLU A 621 38.51 2.16 31.89
CA GLU A 621 39.77 2.89 32.05
C GLU A 621 39.54 4.39 32.13
N ARG A 622 39.84 4.93 33.29
CA ARG A 622 40.09 6.35 33.56
C ARG A 622 41.55 6.65 33.28
N ILE A 623 41.84 7.73 32.63
CA ILE A 623 43.09 8.48 32.86
C ILE A 623 42.71 9.93 33.17
N ASN A 624 43.02 10.29 34.40
CA ASN A 624 43.12 11.65 34.95
C ASN A 624 44.50 12.23 34.64
N HIS A 625 44.57 13.52 34.39
CA HIS A 625 45.49 14.56 34.87
C HIS A 625 45.36 15.76 33.96
N GLY A 626 45.27 16.99 34.35
CA GLY A 626 45.50 17.66 35.61
C GLY A 626 45.21 19.15 35.36
N ALA A 627 44.84 19.78 36.41
CA ALA A 627 44.55 21.19 36.53
C ALA A 627 45.79 22.08 36.35
N SER A 628 45.61 23.26 35.78
CA SER A 628 46.27 24.46 36.29
C SER A 628 45.64 25.72 35.69
N ALA A 629 45.39 26.62 36.52
CA ALA A 629 44.73 27.87 36.62
C ALA A 629 45.51 29.06 36.01
N VAL A 630 44.77 30.22 36.00
CA VAL A 630 45.23 31.63 36.08
C VAL A 630 45.53 32.30 34.73
N ALA A 631 44.94 33.39 34.36
CA ALA A 631 44.58 34.67 34.83
C ALA A 631 44.15 35.58 33.67
N ASP A 632 43.30 36.54 34.04
CA ASP A 632 42.92 37.76 33.37
C ASP A 632 43.95 38.44 32.46
N THR A 633 43.44 39.09 31.41
CA THR A 633 43.67 40.51 31.18
C THR A 633 42.72 41.08 30.09
N ASP A 634 41.94 42.09 30.49
CA ASP A 634 41.36 43.11 29.64
C ASP A 634 42.41 43.79 28.76
N VAL A 635 42.02 44.18 27.55
CA VAL A 635 42.34 45.47 26.94
C VAL A 635 41.35 45.80 25.83
N THR A 636 40.63 46.88 26.07
CA THR A 636 39.85 47.73 25.18
C THR A 636 40.68 48.42 24.10
N THR A 637 39.89 49.08 23.17
CA THR A 637 40.23 50.17 22.22
C THR A 637 40.65 49.75 20.83
N GLU A 638 40.27 50.34 19.76
CA GLU A 638 39.53 51.48 19.28
C GLU A 638 39.43 51.43 17.74
N ILE A 639 38.30 51.86 17.26
CA ILE A 639 38.04 52.69 16.08
C ILE A 639 39.17 52.90 15.03
N SER A 640 38.88 52.62 13.74
CA SER A 640 39.08 53.64 12.71
C SER A 640 38.36 53.28 11.38
N GLN A 641 37.56 54.24 10.95
CA GLN A 641 36.99 54.43 9.61
C GLN A 641 38.08 54.53 8.54
N ASN A 642 37.84 54.07 7.37
CA ASN A 642 38.03 54.90 6.20
C ASN A 642 37.29 54.40 4.94
N GLU A 643 36.59 55.36 4.42
CA GLU A 643 35.93 55.40 3.13
C GLU A 643 36.92 55.34 1.92
N LYS A 644 36.36 54.97 0.82
CA LYS A 644 36.39 55.58 -0.52
C LYS A 644 36.97 54.79 -1.68
N HIS A 645 36.09 54.69 -2.63
CA HIS A 645 36.19 54.97 -4.07
C HIS A 645 36.65 53.92 -5.10
N GLN A 646 35.67 53.71 -5.95
CA GLN A 646 35.73 53.76 -7.45
C GLN A 646 36.60 52.66 -8.16
N LYS A 647 35.99 51.83 -8.89
CA LYS A 647 35.47 51.95 -10.26
C LYS A 647 34.56 50.79 -10.60
#